data_3072f5a3adaf7ad0714636846c1e63ea
#
_entry.id   3072f5a3adaf7ad0714636846c1e63ea
#
_cell.length_a   1.000
_cell.length_b   1.000
_cell.length_c   1.000
_cell.angle_alpha   90.00
_cell.angle_beta   90.00
_cell.angle_gamma   90.00
#
_symmetry.space_group_name_H-M   'P 1'
#
loop_
_entity.id
_entity.type
_entity.pdbx_description
1 polymer ?
#
loop_
_entity_poly.entity_id
_entity_poly.type
_entity_poly.pdbx_seq_one_letter_code
_entity_poly.pdbx_strand_id
1 'polypeptide(L)'
;MKPSKDKIPRLAKEILLRFLREDLAEEVLGDLEEKFYVTCKTRSVYKAKLDYWYQVIHYARPFAIRKSKPIHYNHYAMFQSYFKIVWRNLLKNKGYSLINIGGLAMGMVIAMLIGFWIQDELSFNRYHQNYDTIGKVYRLNDFEEGIEASTPQMVALGSLLRTEYSTQFKDVVMIRQRLEERVLSLGENKLTQGGYFMEPAGVEMFSLKMLVGDSRNALKDMKSIILSTSLARKLFGNDEPLNKIISMDGTTDLTVTGVYDDLPKNTEFYGTMFFAPLDLYQGGPNRLNVWDNYNMTIYVQLHNKDAFNDASEIIKNALLPHVDKETADTKPRLFIHPMAQWHLNSEFKEGKPVTSKQMKLVWSFGLLGGFVLILACINFMNLSTARSATRAREVGIRKSIGSLRSQLIQQFFGESLLVALLSFIAALLIVRLSLPLFNEVSDKNMEIPWTNIRFWLIGFSFAITTGLIAGIYPALYLSSFNPVKVLKGTFKAGRYASVPRSFLVTLQFTVSICLIIGTIVIYQQIQFAKNRPIGYTREGLLSFHPRSPEFKGRYQLLRNELKKTGMVEEMAEANYAITSTLGWNGGFSWRDLKYDPSFNTIFVTHEYGKTIGWDFIQGRDFSREIASDLSGIVINESALKILGLENPIGESLIWKPGGTERGTYKILGVVKDMVKGSPFEPTDPSIIFLTEDDLSNLYIRINPNVSVHQALPEIQKVFKAVAPSAPFDYTFADEDYAAKFRAEERIGTLAAVFTALAILISCLGLFGLASFVAEQRTKEIGIRKVLGASVINVWQMLSRDFVGLVIIASFIAVPIAFYIMNAWLEGYIYRIKISPWILAFSSVGALVITVITVSFQAIKAGMMNPVKSLRSE
;
A
#
# COMPACT_ATOMS: atom_id res chain seq x y z
N MET A 1 72.21 -40.71 27.75
CA MET A 1 72.24 -39.99 26.44
C MET A 1 70.82 -39.36 26.21
N LYS A 2 70.73 -38.07 26.11
CA LYS A 2 69.44 -37.40 25.84
C LYS A 2 69.05 -37.76 24.43
N PRO A 3 67.71 -38.07 24.16
CA PRO A 3 67.26 -38.32 22.83
C PRO A 3 67.26 -37.02 21.99
N SER A 4 67.88 -37.13 20.79
CA SER A 4 68.01 -36.06 19.82
C SER A 4 66.61 -35.49 19.39
N LYS A 5 66.56 -34.22 19.16
CA LYS A 5 65.34 -33.38 18.77
C LYS A 5 64.92 -33.66 17.29
N ASP A 6 65.09 -34.80 16.73
CA ASP A 6 64.73 -35.04 15.33
C ASP A 6 63.24 -35.36 15.21
N LYS A 7 62.49 -34.45 14.74
CA LYS A 7 61.02 -34.55 14.62
C LYS A 7 60.63 -35.19 13.29
N ILE A 8 59.78 -36.21 13.36
CA ILE A 8 59.09 -36.83 12.23
C ILE A 8 58.37 -35.78 11.41
N PRO A 9 58.26 -35.83 10.06
CA PRO A 9 57.54 -34.90 9.25
C PRO A 9 56.04 -34.90 9.57
N ARG A 10 55.55 -33.88 10.29
CA ARG A 10 54.15 -33.80 10.76
C ARG A 10 53.14 -33.90 9.62
N LEU A 11 53.40 -33.21 8.51
CA LEU A 11 52.54 -33.22 7.33
C LEU A 11 52.39 -34.61 6.73
N ALA A 12 53.47 -35.37 6.62
CA ALA A 12 53.46 -36.75 6.10
C ALA A 12 52.68 -37.70 7.01
N LYS A 13 52.81 -37.53 8.34
CA LYS A 13 52.05 -38.28 9.34
C LYS A 13 50.55 -37.95 9.28
N GLU A 14 50.19 -36.68 9.15
CA GLU A 14 48.78 -36.24 9.04
C GLU A 14 48.12 -36.73 7.75
N ILE A 15 48.84 -36.70 6.61
CA ILE A 15 48.37 -37.20 5.33
C ILE A 15 48.13 -38.71 5.42
N LEU A 16 49.11 -39.47 6.00
CA LEU A 16 48.97 -40.90 6.18
C LEU A 16 47.71 -41.25 6.99
N LEU A 17 47.51 -40.62 8.12
CA LEU A 17 46.35 -40.83 8.99
C LEU A 17 45.00 -40.50 8.33
N ARG A 18 44.98 -39.62 7.34
CA ARG A 18 43.74 -39.28 6.61
C ARG A 18 43.29 -40.34 5.64
N PHE A 19 44.18 -41.01 5.00
CA PHE A 19 43.80 -42.01 4.00
C PHE A 19 43.91 -43.47 4.47
N LEU A 20 44.69 -43.77 5.54
CA LEU A 20 44.93 -45.13 6.04
C LEU A 20 43.70 -45.68 6.78
N ARG A 21 43.42 -46.97 6.63
CA ARG A 21 42.42 -47.73 7.38
C ARG A 21 42.73 -47.71 8.88
N GLU A 22 41.69 -47.55 9.72
CA GLU A 22 41.85 -47.45 11.18
C GLU A 22 42.48 -48.68 11.83
N ASP A 23 42.18 -49.87 11.30
CA ASP A 23 42.75 -51.15 11.74
C ASP A 23 44.23 -51.32 11.44
N LEU A 24 44.78 -50.61 10.46
CA LEU A 24 46.17 -50.62 10.06
C LEU A 24 46.98 -49.43 10.59
N ALA A 25 46.27 -48.41 11.14
CA ALA A 25 46.89 -47.13 11.46
C ALA A 25 47.96 -47.22 12.57
N GLU A 26 47.71 -47.96 13.63
CA GLU A 26 48.65 -48.08 14.76
C GLU A 26 49.90 -48.90 14.35
N GLU A 27 49.70 -49.98 13.63
CA GLU A 27 50.79 -50.88 13.22
C GLU A 27 51.73 -50.20 12.19
N VAL A 28 51.14 -49.61 11.15
CA VAL A 28 51.92 -48.92 10.10
C VAL A 28 52.61 -47.67 10.64
N LEU A 29 51.98 -46.90 11.53
CA LEU A 29 52.59 -45.74 12.18
C LEU A 29 53.77 -46.14 13.05
N GLY A 30 53.62 -47.22 13.85
CA GLY A 30 54.72 -47.78 14.67
C GLY A 30 55.91 -48.16 13.84
N ASP A 31 55.68 -48.93 12.75
CA ASP A 31 56.75 -49.43 11.82
C ASP A 31 57.47 -48.28 11.08
N LEU A 32 56.74 -47.27 10.67
CA LEU A 32 57.33 -46.09 10.01
C LEU A 32 58.09 -45.18 10.97
N GLU A 33 57.66 -45.05 12.22
CA GLU A 33 58.37 -44.31 13.24
C GLU A 33 59.65 -45.01 13.66
N GLU A 34 59.62 -46.35 13.82
CA GLU A 34 60.78 -47.14 14.14
C GLU A 34 61.85 -47.07 13.01
N LYS A 35 61.45 -47.27 11.75
CA LYS A 35 62.32 -47.11 10.58
C LYS A 35 62.91 -45.72 10.47
N PHE A 36 62.13 -44.66 10.76
CA PHE A 36 62.62 -43.29 10.77
C PHE A 36 63.75 -43.10 11.76
N TYR A 37 63.56 -43.54 13.01
CA TYR A 37 64.63 -43.42 14.03
C TYR A 37 65.87 -44.28 13.75
N VAL A 38 65.72 -45.48 13.18
CA VAL A 38 66.84 -46.33 12.76
C VAL A 38 67.61 -45.65 11.62
N THR A 39 66.87 -45.05 10.62
CA THR A 39 67.53 -44.38 9.50
C THR A 39 68.19 -43.07 9.95
N CYS A 40 67.68 -42.36 10.94
CA CYS A 40 68.36 -41.22 11.52
C CYS A 40 69.66 -41.55 12.21
N LYS A 41 69.79 -42.78 12.83
CA LYS A 41 70.98 -43.22 13.50
C LYS A 41 72.03 -43.73 12.55
N THR A 42 71.65 -44.39 11.45
CA THR A 42 72.53 -45.08 10.49
C THR A 42 72.89 -44.20 9.28
N ARG A 43 72.13 -43.22 8.92
CA ARG A 43 72.37 -42.37 7.75
C ARG A 43 72.19 -40.85 8.14
N SER A 44 71.45 -40.08 7.40
CA SER A 44 71.25 -38.67 7.71
C SER A 44 69.75 -38.37 7.92
N VAL A 45 69.44 -37.32 8.76
CA VAL A 45 68.08 -36.90 9.07
C VAL A 45 67.30 -36.49 7.79
N TYR A 46 68.02 -35.97 6.80
CA TYR A 46 67.40 -35.56 5.53
C TYR A 46 66.95 -36.81 4.74
N LYS A 47 67.78 -37.84 4.65
CA LYS A 47 67.40 -39.10 4.03
C LYS A 47 66.30 -39.83 4.76
N ALA A 48 66.28 -39.80 6.10
CA ALA A 48 65.19 -40.34 6.90
C ALA A 48 63.84 -39.66 6.63
N LYS A 49 63.84 -38.34 6.44
CA LYS A 49 62.60 -37.59 6.07
C LYS A 49 62.12 -37.96 4.66
N LEU A 50 63.03 -38.07 3.69
CA LEU A 50 62.68 -38.48 2.33
C LEU A 50 62.19 -39.94 2.28
N ASP A 51 62.84 -40.88 3.00
CA ASP A 51 62.38 -42.23 3.12
C ASP A 51 60.99 -42.34 3.78
N TYR A 52 60.73 -41.53 4.82
CA TYR A 52 59.41 -41.47 5.45
C TYR A 52 58.34 -41.03 4.46
N TRP A 53 58.56 -39.96 3.68
CA TRP A 53 57.67 -39.51 2.64
C TRP A 53 57.45 -40.56 1.53
N TYR A 54 58.51 -41.21 1.10
CA TYR A 54 58.44 -42.29 0.12
C TYR A 54 57.57 -43.46 0.62
N GLN A 55 57.71 -43.83 1.88
CA GLN A 55 56.95 -44.91 2.51
C GLN A 55 55.47 -44.50 2.63
N VAL A 56 55.14 -43.24 3.02
CA VAL A 56 53.81 -42.75 3.08
C VAL A 56 53.10 -42.81 1.71
N ILE A 57 53.83 -42.45 0.64
CA ILE A 57 53.32 -42.57 -0.75
C ILE A 57 53.13 -44.02 -1.13
N HIS A 58 54.06 -44.91 -0.70
CA HIS A 58 54.00 -46.33 -1.00
C HIS A 58 52.88 -47.08 -0.31
N TYR A 59 52.37 -46.55 0.85
CA TYR A 59 51.19 -47.07 1.52
C TYR A 59 49.90 -46.55 0.87
N ALA A 60 49.87 -45.55 -0.04
CA ALA A 60 48.74 -45.12 -0.81
C ALA A 60 48.28 -46.16 -1.86
N ARG A 61 48.17 -47.43 -1.46
CA ARG A 61 47.67 -48.53 -2.29
C ARG A 61 46.21 -48.85 -2.02
N PRO A 62 45.45 -49.38 -2.99
CA PRO A 62 44.03 -49.64 -2.85
C PRO A 62 43.59 -50.45 -1.62
N PHE A 63 44.45 -51.32 -1.11
CA PHE A 63 44.15 -52.16 0.06
C PHE A 63 44.30 -51.41 1.38
N ALA A 64 45.19 -50.45 1.46
CA ALA A 64 45.46 -49.64 2.65
C ALA A 64 44.63 -48.37 2.75
N ILE A 65 44.05 -47.91 1.63
CA ILE A 65 43.21 -46.73 1.56
C ILE A 65 41.89 -47.03 2.26
N ARG A 66 41.54 -46.14 3.15
CA ARG A 66 40.22 -46.11 3.83
C ARG A 66 39.14 -46.06 2.76
N LYS A 67 38.54 -47.22 2.41
CA LYS A 67 37.36 -47.26 1.59
C LYS A 67 36.33 -46.53 2.47
N SER A 68 35.95 -45.32 2.08
CA SER A 68 34.71 -44.73 2.57
C SER A 68 33.64 -45.78 2.26
N LYS A 69 33.17 -46.53 3.27
CA LYS A 69 31.91 -47.23 3.11
C LYS A 69 30.97 -46.17 2.55
N PRO A 70 30.34 -46.34 1.38
CA PRO A 70 29.23 -45.52 1.04
C PRO A 70 28.24 -45.79 2.17
N ILE A 71 28.19 -44.85 3.10
CA ILE A 71 27.07 -44.78 4.00
C ILE A 71 25.92 -44.48 3.04
N HIS A 72 25.23 -45.54 2.59
CA HIS A 72 23.91 -45.39 2.03
C HIS A 72 23.07 -44.82 3.18
N TYR A 73 23.18 -43.52 3.37
CA TYR A 73 22.15 -42.77 4.05
C TYR A 73 20.91 -43.01 3.22
N ASN A 74 20.09 -43.91 3.67
CA ASN A 74 18.75 -44.04 3.13
C ASN A 74 18.01 -42.77 3.61
N HIS A 75 18.30 -41.63 2.93
CA HIS A 75 17.77 -40.31 3.26
C HIS A 75 16.24 -40.37 3.38
N TYR A 76 15.65 -41.30 2.62
CA TYR A 76 14.20 -41.53 2.65
C TYR A 76 13.74 -42.18 3.99
N ALA A 77 14.41 -43.23 4.47
CA ALA A 77 14.07 -43.87 5.73
C ALA A 77 14.32 -42.95 6.95
N MET A 78 15.37 -42.13 6.87
CA MET A 78 15.71 -41.13 7.89
C MET A 78 14.65 -40.01 7.92
N PHE A 79 14.23 -39.55 6.74
CA PHE A 79 13.17 -38.56 6.62
C PHE A 79 11.82 -39.07 7.15
N GLN A 80 11.42 -40.29 6.83
CA GLN A 80 10.21 -40.93 7.39
C GLN A 80 10.25 -41.06 8.92
N SER A 81 11.42 -41.43 9.46
CA SER A 81 11.63 -41.55 10.90
C SER A 81 11.48 -40.17 11.59
N TYR A 82 12.09 -39.12 11.03
CA TYR A 82 11.97 -37.78 11.56
C TYR A 82 10.52 -37.26 11.48
N PHE A 83 9.84 -37.49 10.35
CA PHE A 83 8.43 -37.13 10.21
C PHE A 83 7.54 -37.78 11.29
N LYS A 84 7.69 -39.10 11.52
CA LYS A 84 6.93 -39.81 12.56
C LYS A 84 7.20 -39.25 13.97
N ILE A 85 8.46 -38.95 14.28
CA ILE A 85 8.83 -38.38 15.58
C ILE A 85 8.21 -37.00 15.76
N VAL A 86 8.30 -36.13 14.76
CA VAL A 86 7.74 -34.77 14.81
C VAL A 86 6.21 -34.81 14.94
N TRP A 87 5.56 -35.66 14.12
CA TRP A 87 4.11 -35.82 14.17
C TRP A 87 3.59 -36.27 15.55
N ARG A 88 4.26 -37.28 16.14
CA ARG A 88 3.94 -37.74 17.50
C ARG A 88 4.17 -36.65 18.56
N ASN A 89 5.22 -35.86 18.43
CA ASN A 89 5.49 -34.73 19.33
C ASN A 89 4.42 -33.65 19.25
N LEU A 90 3.95 -33.32 18.04
CA LEU A 90 2.87 -32.34 17.82
C LEU A 90 1.57 -32.81 18.46
N LEU A 91 1.20 -34.09 18.29
CA LEU A 91 -0.02 -34.65 18.87
C LEU A 91 0.05 -34.80 20.39
N LYS A 92 1.22 -35.09 20.96
CA LYS A 92 1.41 -35.23 22.43
C LYS A 92 1.30 -33.88 23.15
N ASN A 93 1.70 -32.80 22.51
CA ASN A 93 1.77 -31.46 23.11
C ASN A 93 0.81 -30.47 22.42
N LYS A 94 -0.48 -30.79 22.41
CA LYS A 94 -1.51 -30.05 21.62
C LYS A 94 -1.50 -28.53 21.83
N GLY A 95 -1.44 -28.04 23.06
CA GLY A 95 -1.45 -26.58 23.34
C GLY A 95 -0.24 -25.86 22.81
N TYR A 96 0.96 -26.44 22.95
CA TYR A 96 2.20 -25.89 22.40
C TYR A 96 2.19 -25.88 20.87
N SER A 97 1.74 -26.97 20.26
CA SER A 97 1.66 -27.11 18.80
C SER A 97 0.66 -26.11 18.21
N LEU A 98 -0.48 -25.92 18.87
CA LEU A 98 -1.51 -24.96 18.44
C LEU A 98 -0.98 -23.51 18.49
N ILE A 99 -0.31 -23.11 19.57
CA ILE A 99 0.26 -21.76 19.70
C ILE A 99 1.36 -21.52 18.63
N ASN A 100 2.23 -22.51 18.37
CA ASN A 100 3.30 -22.40 17.39
C ASN A 100 2.77 -22.37 15.95
N ILE A 101 1.90 -23.32 15.60
CA ILE A 101 1.31 -23.39 14.25
C ILE A 101 0.40 -22.17 14.04
N GLY A 102 -0.44 -21.84 15.00
CA GLY A 102 -1.35 -20.68 14.92
C GLY A 102 -0.62 -19.34 14.85
N GLY A 103 0.41 -19.14 15.70
CA GLY A 103 1.20 -17.91 15.69
C GLY A 103 1.98 -17.72 14.38
N LEU A 104 2.58 -18.79 13.85
CA LEU A 104 3.29 -18.73 12.58
C LEU A 104 2.32 -18.59 11.39
N ALA A 105 1.16 -19.28 11.46
CA ALA A 105 0.11 -19.15 10.46
C ALA A 105 -0.43 -17.72 10.37
N MET A 106 -0.70 -17.06 11.51
CA MET A 106 -1.16 -15.66 11.54
C MET A 106 -0.12 -14.70 10.92
N GLY A 107 1.17 -14.90 11.22
CA GLY A 107 2.22 -14.12 10.55
C GLY A 107 2.26 -14.33 9.04
N MET A 108 2.11 -15.59 8.60
CA MET A 108 2.02 -15.93 7.17
C MET A 108 0.77 -15.34 6.52
N VAL A 109 -0.41 -15.36 7.19
CA VAL A 109 -1.66 -14.74 6.70
C VAL A 109 -1.43 -13.26 6.39
N ILE A 110 -0.89 -12.51 7.33
CA ILE A 110 -0.65 -11.08 7.16
C ILE A 110 0.32 -10.82 6.01
N ALA A 111 1.45 -11.55 5.98
CA ALA A 111 2.42 -11.43 4.92
C ALA A 111 1.85 -11.79 3.54
N MET A 112 0.96 -12.78 3.45
CA MET A 112 0.28 -13.17 2.22
C MET A 112 -0.75 -12.13 1.77
N LEU A 113 -1.60 -11.60 2.67
CA LEU A 113 -2.57 -10.56 2.34
C LEU A 113 -1.89 -9.29 1.85
N ILE A 114 -0.82 -8.86 2.54
CA ILE A 114 0.02 -7.74 2.08
C ILE A 114 0.68 -8.06 0.74
N GLY A 115 1.18 -9.28 0.57
CA GLY A 115 1.79 -9.74 -0.68
C GLY A 115 0.82 -9.69 -1.87
N PHE A 116 -0.44 -10.10 -1.68
CA PHE A 116 -1.49 -9.98 -2.70
C PHE A 116 -1.80 -8.52 -3.01
N TRP A 117 -1.90 -7.67 -1.99
CA TRP A 117 -2.12 -6.25 -2.18
C TRP A 117 -0.95 -5.59 -2.95
N ILE A 118 0.29 -5.88 -2.58
CA ILE A 118 1.49 -5.40 -3.30
C ILE A 118 1.48 -5.90 -4.75
N GLN A 119 1.13 -7.16 -4.98
CA GLN A 119 1.05 -7.71 -6.32
C GLN A 119 -0.01 -7.01 -7.17
N ASP A 120 -1.17 -6.65 -6.59
CA ASP A 120 -2.21 -5.89 -7.26
C ASP A 120 -1.70 -4.49 -7.64
N GLU A 121 -1.04 -3.75 -6.71
CA GLU A 121 -0.44 -2.44 -6.97
C GLU A 121 0.64 -2.49 -8.07
N LEU A 122 1.51 -3.52 -8.05
CA LEU A 122 2.58 -3.71 -9.05
C LEU A 122 2.06 -4.21 -10.40
N SER A 123 0.83 -4.76 -10.44
CA SER A 123 0.19 -5.25 -11.67
C SER A 123 -0.75 -4.25 -12.31
N PHE A 124 -0.75 -2.99 -11.84
CA PHE A 124 -1.62 -1.94 -12.37
C PHE A 124 -1.43 -1.75 -13.87
N ASN A 125 -2.53 -1.64 -14.63
CA ASN A 125 -2.60 -1.55 -16.10
C ASN A 125 -2.10 -2.79 -16.87
N ARG A 126 -1.63 -3.86 -16.24
CA ARG A 126 -1.19 -5.08 -16.96
C ARG A 126 -2.32 -5.86 -17.65
N TYR A 127 -3.54 -5.43 -17.46
CA TYR A 127 -4.70 -5.89 -18.25
C TYR A 127 -4.50 -5.61 -19.74
N HIS A 128 -3.90 -4.46 -20.09
CA HIS A 128 -3.69 -4.04 -21.47
C HIS A 128 -2.55 -4.83 -22.12
N GLN A 129 -2.81 -5.49 -23.27
CA GLN A 129 -1.80 -6.31 -23.96
C GLN A 129 -0.62 -5.48 -24.46
N ASN A 130 -0.87 -4.22 -24.83
CA ASN A 130 0.13 -3.28 -25.32
C ASN A 130 0.83 -2.47 -24.18
N TYR A 131 0.66 -2.90 -22.92
CA TYR A 131 1.16 -2.24 -21.71
C TYR A 131 2.61 -1.72 -21.80
N ASP A 132 3.52 -2.52 -22.39
CA ASP A 132 4.95 -2.19 -22.46
C ASP A 132 5.28 -1.12 -23.52
N THR A 133 4.34 -0.77 -24.42
CA THR A 133 4.57 0.13 -25.56
C THR A 133 3.72 1.40 -25.51
N ILE A 134 2.75 1.49 -24.61
CA ILE A 134 1.88 2.65 -24.46
C ILE A 134 2.52 3.67 -23.52
N GLY A 135 2.50 4.95 -23.92
CA GLY A 135 2.88 6.08 -23.08
C GLY A 135 1.87 7.22 -23.13
N LYS A 136 1.89 8.04 -22.09
CA LYS A 136 1.08 9.26 -21.96
C LYS A 136 1.98 10.46 -22.20
N VAL A 137 1.54 11.40 -23.03
CA VAL A 137 2.29 12.63 -23.31
C VAL A 137 2.09 13.61 -22.17
N TYR A 138 3.18 14.01 -21.56
CA TYR A 138 3.25 15.04 -20.52
C TYR A 138 3.90 16.29 -21.07
N ARG A 139 3.56 17.43 -20.46
CA ARG A 139 4.19 18.73 -20.72
C ARG A 139 4.85 19.23 -19.44
N LEU A 140 6.09 19.67 -19.54
CA LEU A 140 6.82 20.40 -18.50
C LEU A 140 6.80 21.89 -18.83
N ASN A 141 6.44 22.71 -17.86
CA ASN A 141 6.48 24.16 -17.94
C ASN A 141 7.39 24.69 -16.82
N ASP A 142 8.20 25.69 -17.12
CA ASP A 142 9.04 26.38 -16.16
C ASP A 142 8.26 27.59 -15.61
N PHE A 143 7.82 27.49 -14.36
CA PHE A 143 7.21 28.60 -13.60
C PHE A 143 8.20 29.16 -12.58
N GLU A 144 7.92 30.34 -12.01
CA GLU A 144 8.76 30.92 -10.96
C GLU A 144 8.87 30.02 -9.72
N GLU A 145 7.84 29.22 -9.43
CA GLU A 145 7.79 28.29 -8.31
C GLU A 145 8.49 26.94 -8.59
N GLY A 146 8.96 26.70 -9.81
CA GLY A 146 9.63 25.48 -10.24
C GLY A 146 9.08 24.90 -11.54
N ILE A 147 9.57 23.71 -11.91
CA ILE A 147 9.14 23.00 -13.12
C ILE A 147 7.94 22.12 -12.81
N GLU A 148 6.80 22.41 -13.42
CA GLU A 148 5.57 21.63 -13.28
C GLU A 148 5.38 20.66 -14.45
N ALA A 149 4.91 19.44 -14.13
CA ALA A 149 4.53 18.43 -15.11
C ALA A 149 3.01 18.28 -15.18
N SER A 150 2.43 18.43 -16.37
CA SER A 150 0.99 18.33 -16.57
C SER A 150 0.60 17.41 -17.72
N THR A 151 -0.56 16.72 -17.60
CA THR A 151 -1.10 15.81 -18.62
C THR A 151 -2.07 16.45 -19.60
N PRO A 152 -2.83 17.51 -19.24
CA PRO A 152 -3.72 18.12 -20.21
C PRO A 152 -2.97 18.67 -21.39
N GLN A 153 -3.44 18.31 -22.58
CA GLN A 153 -2.86 18.72 -23.86
C GLN A 153 -3.89 19.40 -24.75
N MET A 154 -3.42 20.16 -25.70
CA MET A 154 -4.24 20.79 -26.73
C MET A 154 -4.65 19.75 -27.80
N VAL A 155 -5.85 19.92 -28.37
CA VAL A 155 -6.37 19.01 -29.41
C VAL A 155 -5.44 18.96 -30.63
N ALA A 156 -4.93 20.11 -31.07
CA ALA A 156 -4.06 20.21 -32.24
C ALA A 156 -2.74 19.43 -32.09
N LEU A 157 -2.25 19.25 -30.86
CA LEU A 157 -1.02 18.50 -30.61
C LEU A 157 -1.15 17.03 -31.01
N GLY A 158 -2.32 16.40 -30.76
CA GLY A 158 -2.55 15.00 -31.16
C GLY A 158 -2.47 14.83 -32.68
N SER A 159 -3.03 15.78 -33.44
CA SER A 159 -2.95 15.81 -34.90
C SER A 159 -1.53 16.03 -35.39
N LEU A 160 -0.78 16.95 -34.75
CA LEU A 160 0.63 17.23 -35.07
C LEU A 160 1.50 15.99 -34.88
N LEU A 161 1.38 15.30 -33.72
CA LEU A 161 2.14 14.08 -33.42
C LEU A 161 1.85 12.97 -34.45
N ARG A 162 0.62 12.86 -34.94
CA ARG A 162 0.21 11.87 -35.93
C ARG A 162 0.75 12.18 -37.31
N THR A 163 0.86 13.45 -37.72
CA THR A 163 1.29 13.86 -39.07
C THR A 163 2.79 14.05 -39.17
N GLU A 164 3.38 14.82 -38.30
CA GLU A 164 4.81 15.21 -38.42
C GLU A 164 5.74 14.20 -37.72
N TYR A 165 5.25 13.48 -36.71
CA TYR A 165 6.05 12.52 -35.92
C TYR A 165 5.58 11.06 -36.14
N SER A 166 4.90 10.77 -37.26
CA SER A 166 4.33 9.47 -37.60
C SER A 166 5.31 8.29 -37.56
N THR A 167 6.60 8.54 -37.82
CA THR A 167 7.66 7.50 -37.79
C THR A 167 8.00 7.02 -36.38
N GLN A 168 7.68 7.82 -35.36
CA GLN A 168 7.96 7.47 -33.96
C GLN A 168 6.86 6.62 -33.35
N PHE A 169 5.63 6.77 -33.82
CA PHE A 169 4.46 6.20 -33.19
C PHE A 169 3.76 5.21 -34.13
N LYS A 170 3.39 4.08 -33.57
CA LYS A 170 2.49 3.14 -34.23
C LYS A 170 1.08 3.73 -34.29
N ASP A 171 0.63 4.34 -33.17
CA ASP A 171 -0.65 5.00 -33.02
C ASP A 171 -0.56 6.20 -32.07
N VAL A 172 -1.43 7.18 -32.29
CA VAL A 172 -1.64 8.35 -31.40
C VAL A 172 -3.14 8.46 -31.15
N VAL A 173 -3.54 8.44 -29.87
CA VAL A 173 -4.95 8.47 -29.47
C VAL A 173 -5.20 9.61 -28.50
N MET A 174 -6.19 10.41 -28.79
CA MET A 174 -6.71 11.42 -27.89
C MET A 174 -7.93 10.92 -27.15
N ILE A 175 -7.97 11.19 -25.86
CA ILE A 175 -9.10 10.91 -24.97
C ILE A 175 -9.45 12.18 -24.22
N ARG A 176 -10.72 12.45 -24.03
CA ARG A 176 -11.16 13.51 -23.13
C ARG A 176 -10.55 13.29 -21.74
N GLN A 177 -9.89 14.30 -21.19
CA GLN A 177 -9.09 14.18 -19.96
C GLN A 177 -9.84 13.56 -18.78
N ARG A 178 -11.17 13.64 -18.77
CA ARG A 178 -12.00 13.25 -17.62
C ARG A 178 -13.04 12.24 -17.99
N LEU A 179 -13.38 11.45 -17.00
CA LEU A 179 -14.60 10.64 -17.01
C LEU A 179 -15.80 11.61 -17.04
N GLU A 180 -16.56 11.57 -18.12
CA GLU A 180 -17.78 12.36 -18.31
C GLU A 180 -18.98 11.51 -17.90
N GLU A 181 -19.74 11.99 -16.93
CA GLU A 181 -21.00 11.34 -16.62
C GLU A 181 -22.07 11.82 -17.60
N ARG A 182 -22.85 10.91 -18.16
CA ARG A 182 -23.94 11.18 -19.11
C ARG A 182 -25.19 10.40 -18.74
N VAL A 183 -26.34 10.93 -19.05
CA VAL A 183 -27.61 10.23 -18.91
C VAL A 183 -27.83 9.38 -20.17
N LEU A 184 -27.74 8.07 -20.00
CA LEU A 184 -28.03 7.10 -21.06
C LEU A 184 -29.44 6.55 -20.84
N SER A 185 -30.29 6.58 -21.88
CA SER A 185 -31.67 6.14 -21.79
C SER A 185 -32.09 5.19 -22.88
N LEU A 186 -32.87 4.18 -22.49
CA LEU A 186 -33.56 3.26 -23.37
C LEU A 186 -35.02 3.21 -22.95
N GLY A 187 -35.90 3.90 -23.71
CA GLY A 187 -37.29 4.11 -23.29
C GLY A 187 -37.38 4.82 -21.94
N GLU A 188 -38.08 4.23 -20.99
CA GLU A 188 -38.24 4.79 -19.62
C GLU A 188 -37.03 4.52 -18.71
N ASN A 189 -36.13 3.59 -19.10
CA ASN A 189 -34.96 3.28 -18.30
C ASN A 189 -33.86 4.33 -18.53
N LYS A 190 -33.54 5.14 -17.51
CA LYS A 190 -32.57 6.25 -17.56
C LYS A 190 -31.53 6.06 -16.48
N LEU A 191 -30.24 6.06 -16.86
CA LEU A 191 -29.12 5.81 -15.98
C LEU A 191 -28.02 6.87 -16.20
N THR A 192 -27.62 7.56 -15.14
CA THR A 192 -26.41 8.40 -15.17
C THR A 192 -25.19 7.49 -15.06
N GLN A 193 -24.30 7.53 -16.04
CA GLN A 193 -23.12 6.68 -16.09
C GLN A 193 -21.89 7.45 -16.58
N GLY A 194 -20.71 7.07 -15.99
CA GLY A 194 -19.43 7.62 -16.39
C GLY A 194 -18.83 6.93 -17.61
N GLY A 195 -18.30 7.72 -18.54
CA GLY A 195 -17.61 7.19 -19.72
C GLY A 195 -16.57 8.18 -20.27
N TYR A 196 -15.83 7.74 -21.24
CA TYR A 196 -14.84 8.57 -21.95
C TYR A 196 -15.23 8.79 -23.40
N PHE A 197 -14.88 9.98 -23.91
CA PHE A 197 -14.87 10.27 -25.33
C PHE A 197 -13.46 10.04 -25.86
N MET A 198 -13.31 9.12 -26.81
CA MET A 198 -12.04 8.57 -27.26
C MET A 198 -12.00 8.45 -28.78
N GLU A 199 -10.84 8.63 -29.37
CA GLU A 199 -10.64 8.31 -30.79
C GLU A 199 -10.73 6.82 -31.06
N PRO A 200 -11.22 6.38 -32.26
CA PRO A 200 -11.50 4.98 -32.56
C PRO A 200 -10.32 4.02 -32.33
N ALA A 201 -9.09 4.43 -32.65
CA ALA A 201 -7.89 3.61 -32.48
C ALA A 201 -7.61 3.24 -31.02
N GLY A 202 -8.22 3.94 -30.05
CA GLY A 202 -8.07 3.67 -28.62
C GLY A 202 -8.59 2.29 -28.20
N VAL A 203 -9.62 1.77 -28.88
CA VAL A 203 -10.17 0.43 -28.59
C VAL A 203 -9.10 -0.66 -28.76
N GLU A 204 -8.33 -0.58 -29.85
CA GLU A 204 -7.22 -1.52 -30.12
C GLU A 204 -5.97 -1.18 -29.31
N MET A 205 -5.61 0.10 -29.17
CA MET A 205 -4.44 0.53 -28.39
C MET A 205 -4.54 -0.01 -26.95
N PHE A 206 -5.68 0.20 -26.28
CA PHE A 206 -5.90 -0.27 -24.90
C PHE A 206 -6.36 -1.72 -24.83
N SER A 207 -6.42 -2.44 -25.94
CA SER A 207 -6.77 -3.86 -25.99
C SER A 207 -8.07 -4.16 -25.24
N LEU A 208 -9.11 -3.32 -25.43
CA LEU A 208 -10.40 -3.55 -24.79
C LEU A 208 -10.96 -4.89 -25.27
N LYS A 209 -11.26 -5.77 -24.32
CA LYS A 209 -11.77 -7.12 -24.64
C LYS A 209 -13.23 -7.01 -25.08
N MET A 210 -13.45 -6.93 -26.38
CA MET A 210 -14.79 -6.91 -26.96
C MET A 210 -15.45 -8.30 -26.84
N LEU A 211 -16.63 -8.35 -26.24
CA LEU A 211 -17.46 -9.57 -26.16
C LEU A 211 -18.41 -9.64 -27.34
N VAL A 212 -18.88 -8.48 -27.82
CA VAL A 212 -19.76 -8.33 -28.97
C VAL A 212 -19.29 -7.11 -29.76
N GLY A 213 -19.33 -7.17 -31.08
CA GLY A 213 -18.87 -6.10 -31.96
C GLY A 213 -17.40 -6.25 -32.39
N ASP A 214 -16.96 -5.37 -33.30
CA ASP A 214 -15.59 -5.37 -33.83
C ASP A 214 -14.77 -4.17 -33.28
N SER A 215 -13.64 -4.45 -32.70
CA SER A 215 -12.75 -3.43 -32.09
C SER A 215 -12.34 -2.31 -33.05
N ARG A 216 -12.15 -2.67 -34.36
CA ARG A 216 -11.66 -1.72 -35.38
C ARG A 216 -12.69 -0.70 -35.81
N ASN A 217 -13.98 -1.10 -35.78
CA ASN A 217 -15.07 -0.30 -36.33
C ASN A 217 -15.98 0.27 -35.24
N ALA A 218 -15.76 -0.10 -33.98
CA ALA A 218 -16.68 0.16 -32.89
C ALA A 218 -16.98 1.64 -32.63
N LEU A 219 -16.00 2.55 -32.82
CA LEU A 219 -16.14 3.99 -32.58
C LEU A 219 -15.90 4.85 -33.84
N LYS A 220 -15.99 4.27 -35.06
CA LYS A 220 -15.76 5.03 -36.31
C LYS A 220 -16.89 6.01 -36.65
N ASP A 221 -18.13 5.59 -36.38
CA ASP A 221 -19.27 6.46 -36.57
C ASP A 221 -19.39 7.44 -35.40
N MET A 222 -19.60 8.73 -35.71
CA MET A 222 -19.79 9.76 -34.69
C MET A 222 -20.99 9.47 -33.76
N LYS A 223 -22.02 8.74 -34.28
CA LYS A 223 -23.19 8.33 -33.50
C LYS A 223 -23.07 6.91 -32.93
N SER A 224 -21.88 6.41 -32.69
CA SER A 224 -21.66 5.09 -32.09
C SER A 224 -21.38 5.18 -30.60
N ILE A 225 -21.57 4.08 -29.89
CA ILE A 225 -21.22 3.92 -28.49
C ILE A 225 -20.90 2.44 -28.20
N ILE A 226 -19.88 2.19 -27.37
CA ILE A 226 -19.63 0.87 -26.80
C ILE A 226 -19.87 0.89 -25.31
N LEU A 227 -20.47 -0.19 -24.80
CA LEU A 227 -20.92 -0.30 -23.43
C LEU A 227 -20.11 -1.35 -22.67
N SER A 228 -19.90 -1.16 -21.38
CA SER A 228 -19.40 -2.23 -20.50
C SER A 228 -20.48 -3.32 -20.35
N THR A 229 -20.07 -4.55 -20.02
CA THR A 229 -20.99 -5.67 -19.78
C THR A 229 -22.00 -5.34 -18.69
N SER A 230 -21.57 -4.72 -17.62
CA SER A 230 -22.44 -4.31 -16.51
C SER A 230 -23.48 -3.28 -16.94
N LEU A 231 -23.10 -2.30 -17.75
CA LEU A 231 -24.03 -1.29 -18.26
C LEU A 231 -25.00 -1.87 -19.29
N ALA A 232 -24.51 -2.67 -20.24
CA ALA A 232 -25.34 -3.34 -21.20
C ALA A 232 -26.43 -4.19 -20.51
N ARG A 233 -26.09 -4.92 -19.47
CA ARG A 233 -27.03 -5.71 -18.67
C ARG A 233 -28.07 -4.83 -17.94
N LYS A 234 -27.65 -3.68 -17.40
CA LYS A 234 -28.57 -2.74 -16.72
C LYS A 234 -29.58 -2.10 -17.67
N LEU A 235 -29.16 -1.79 -18.92
CA LEU A 235 -30.03 -1.14 -19.91
C LEU A 235 -30.95 -2.14 -20.63
N PHE A 236 -30.40 -3.26 -21.06
CA PHE A 236 -31.08 -4.22 -21.97
C PHE A 236 -31.54 -5.51 -21.26
N GLY A 237 -31.08 -5.75 -19.99
CA GLY A 237 -31.38 -7.02 -19.31
C GLY A 237 -30.66 -8.19 -19.99
N ASN A 238 -31.47 -9.11 -20.59
CA ASN A 238 -30.98 -10.25 -21.35
C ASN A 238 -31.08 -10.06 -22.87
N ASP A 239 -31.59 -8.91 -23.32
CA ASP A 239 -31.74 -8.65 -24.77
C ASP A 239 -30.36 -8.31 -25.38
N GLU A 240 -30.23 -8.61 -26.67
CA GLU A 240 -29.01 -8.31 -27.42
C GLU A 240 -28.87 -6.77 -27.60
N PRO A 241 -27.79 -6.14 -27.14
CA PRO A 241 -27.61 -4.71 -27.22
C PRO A 241 -27.10 -4.21 -28.58
N LEU A 242 -26.53 -5.07 -29.44
CA LEU A 242 -25.89 -4.67 -30.69
C LEU A 242 -26.89 -4.05 -31.66
N ASN A 243 -26.51 -2.95 -32.29
CA ASN A 243 -27.32 -2.16 -33.24
C ASN A 243 -28.62 -1.58 -32.65
N LYS A 244 -28.78 -1.59 -31.31
CA LYS A 244 -29.87 -0.86 -30.66
C LYS A 244 -29.50 0.60 -30.49
N ILE A 245 -30.53 1.45 -30.50
CA ILE A 245 -30.39 2.89 -30.33
C ILE A 245 -30.67 3.22 -28.87
N ILE A 246 -29.77 3.99 -28.25
CA ILE A 246 -29.96 4.58 -26.93
C ILE A 246 -29.80 6.11 -27.04
N SER A 247 -30.48 6.86 -26.20
CA SER A 247 -30.33 8.30 -26.19
C SER A 247 -29.36 8.76 -25.11
N MET A 248 -28.47 9.67 -25.45
CA MET A 248 -27.55 10.34 -24.54
C MET A 248 -28.06 11.76 -24.24
N ASP A 249 -28.24 12.06 -22.96
CA ASP A 249 -28.73 13.35 -22.42
C ASP A 249 -30.09 13.79 -23.00
N GLY A 250 -30.86 12.85 -23.57
CA GLY A 250 -32.14 13.11 -24.22
C GLY A 250 -32.07 13.94 -25.52
N THR A 251 -30.86 14.15 -26.05
CA THR A 251 -30.64 14.99 -27.26
C THR A 251 -29.96 14.24 -28.40
N THR A 252 -29.19 13.20 -28.10
CA THR A 252 -28.36 12.52 -29.09
C THR A 252 -28.61 11.03 -29.08
N ASP A 253 -29.11 10.52 -30.23
CA ASP A 253 -29.31 9.10 -30.41
C ASP A 253 -28.02 8.45 -30.87
N LEU A 254 -27.60 7.39 -30.16
CA LEU A 254 -26.39 6.63 -30.42
C LEU A 254 -26.71 5.16 -30.66
N THR A 255 -26.05 4.58 -31.63
CA THR A 255 -26.12 3.16 -31.93
C THR A 255 -25.09 2.39 -31.10
N VAL A 256 -25.52 1.36 -30.40
CA VAL A 256 -24.61 0.46 -29.67
C VAL A 256 -23.88 -0.43 -30.70
N THR A 257 -22.58 -0.20 -30.85
CA THR A 257 -21.71 -0.88 -31.83
C THR A 257 -20.86 -1.97 -31.21
N GLY A 258 -20.89 -2.11 -29.90
CA GLY A 258 -20.18 -3.18 -29.21
C GLY A 258 -20.39 -3.20 -27.71
N VAL A 259 -20.01 -4.34 -27.11
CA VAL A 259 -19.96 -4.54 -25.67
C VAL A 259 -18.59 -5.06 -25.31
N TYR A 260 -17.94 -4.42 -24.36
CA TYR A 260 -16.63 -4.85 -23.82
C TYR A 260 -16.75 -5.39 -22.40
N ASP A 261 -15.81 -6.26 -22.02
CA ASP A 261 -15.72 -6.83 -20.67
C ASP A 261 -15.41 -5.74 -19.63
N ASP A 262 -16.03 -5.81 -18.46
CA ASP A 262 -15.84 -4.81 -17.41
C ASP A 262 -14.35 -4.68 -17.05
N LEU A 263 -13.86 -3.45 -16.94
CA LEU A 263 -12.46 -3.18 -16.68
C LEU A 263 -12.11 -3.47 -15.21
N PRO A 264 -10.99 -4.15 -14.94
CA PRO A 264 -10.59 -4.50 -13.58
C PRO A 264 -10.20 -3.24 -12.77
N LYS A 265 -10.29 -3.34 -11.44
CA LYS A 265 -9.99 -2.22 -10.51
C LYS A 265 -8.55 -1.70 -10.61
N ASN A 266 -7.62 -2.53 -11.02
CA ASN A 266 -6.20 -2.19 -11.17
C ASN A 266 -5.85 -1.66 -12.57
N THR A 267 -6.71 -0.82 -13.14
CA THR A 267 -6.45 -0.08 -14.39
C THR A 267 -6.89 1.37 -14.28
N GLU A 268 -6.24 2.25 -15.05
CA GLU A 268 -6.56 3.69 -15.14
C GLU A 268 -8.01 3.95 -15.55
N PHE A 269 -8.57 3.08 -16.36
CA PHE A 269 -9.94 3.21 -16.89
C PHE A 269 -11.00 2.48 -16.06
N TYR A 270 -10.68 2.08 -14.83
CA TYR A 270 -11.68 1.48 -13.95
C TYR A 270 -12.91 2.37 -13.76
N GLY A 271 -14.09 1.78 -13.75
CA GLY A 271 -15.35 2.52 -13.60
C GLY A 271 -15.88 3.15 -14.89
N THR A 272 -15.16 3.01 -16.01
CA THR A 272 -15.69 3.42 -17.32
C THR A 272 -16.80 2.48 -17.74
N MET A 273 -18.01 3.03 -17.93
CA MET A 273 -19.19 2.28 -18.30
C MET A 273 -19.47 2.34 -19.81
N PHE A 274 -18.99 3.38 -20.47
CA PHE A 274 -19.08 3.51 -21.92
C PHE A 274 -17.87 4.24 -22.51
N PHE A 275 -17.61 3.99 -23.80
CA PHE A 275 -16.79 4.84 -24.63
C PHE A 275 -17.61 5.31 -25.82
N ALA A 276 -17.46 6.60 -26.16
CA ALA A 276 -18.07 7.22 -27.33
C ALA A 276 -17.01 7.96 -28.15
N PRO A 277 -17.23 8.21 -29.46
CA PRO A 277 -16.29 8.91 -30.30
C PRO A 277 -15.96 10.33 -29.79
N LEU A 278 -14.69 10.70 -29.85
CA LEU A 278 -14.22 12.04 -29.45
C LEU A 278 -14.89 13.15 -30.29
N ASP A 279 -15.14 12.89 -31.57
CA ASP A 279 -15.81 13.83 -32.48
C ASP A 279 -17.23 14.21 -32.02
N LEU A 280 -17.93 13.30 -31.35
CA LEU A 280 -19.22 13.60 -30.74
C LEU A 280 -19.11 14.70 -29.68
N TYR A 281 -18.08 14.61 -28.83
CA TYR A 281 -17.81 15.62 -27.79
C TYR A 281 -17.43 16.97 -28.38
N GLN A 282 -16.61 16.98 -29.41
CA GLN A 282 -16.10 18.21 -30.05
C GLN A 282 -17.12 18.89 -30.94
N GLY A 283 -18.24 18.25 -31.30
CA GLY A 283 -19.21 18.79 -32.27
C GLY A 283 -18.73 18.73 -33.71
N GLY A 284 -17.81 17.81 -34.02
CA GLY A 284 -17.30 17.52 -35.37
C GLY A 284 -15.80 17.78 -35.57
N PRO A 285 -15.24 17.31 -36.70
CA PRO A 285 -13.79 17.28 -36.97
C PRO A 285 -13.16 18.67 -37.18
N ASN A 286 -13.96 19.72 -37.39
CA ASN A 286 -13.44 21.07 -37.70
C ASN A 286 -12.77 21.79 -36.50
N ARG A 287 -12.79 21.22 -35.31
CA ARG A 287 -12.17 21.78 -34.07
C ARG A 287 -10.80 21.18 -33.76
N LEU A 288 -10.20 20.39 -34.64
CA LEU A 288 -8.92 19.69 -34.41
C LEU A 288 -7.70 20.64 -34.42
N ASN A 289 -7.82 21.89 -34.84
CA ASN A 289 -6.71 22.88 -34.91
C ASN A 289 -6.75 23.93 -33.80
N VAL A 290 -7.21 23.57 -32.61
CA VAL A 290 -7.31 24.49 -31.48
C VAL A 290 -6.09 24.34 -30.59
N TRP A 291 -5.31 25.41 -30.41
CA TRP A 291 -4.06 25.46 -29.64
C TRP A 291 -4.15 26.18 -28.28
N ASP A 292 -5.35 26.51 -27.84
CA ASP A 292 -5.60 27.31 -26.63
C ASP A 292 -6.36 26.57 -25.52
N ASN A 293 -6.75 25.31 -25.76
CA ASN A 293 -7.58 24.55 -24.82
C ASN A 293 -6.93 23.23 -24.40
N TYR A 294 -6.52 23.15 -23.14
CA TYR A 294 -5.86 22.00 -22.52
C TYR A 294 -6.89 21.05 -21.89
N ASN A 295 -7.56 20.26 -22.72
CA ASN A 295 -8.65 19.43 -22.24
C ASN A 295 -8.57 17.95 -22.68
N MET A 296 -7.50 17.56 -23.36
CA MET A 296 -7.27 16.21 -23.85
C MET A 296 -6.10 15.55 -23.14
N THR A 297 -6.16 14.24 -23.00
CA THR A 297 -4.98 13.42 -22.72
C THR A 297 -4.58 12.71 -23.99
N ILE A 298 -3.29 12.81 -24.34
CA ILE A 298 -2.74 12.17 -25.53
C ILE A 298 -1.97 10.93 -25.11
N TYR A 299 -2.34 9.82 -25.71
CA TYR A 299 -1.69 8.53 -25.57
C TYR A 299 -1.00 8.17 -26.87
N VAL A 300 0.20 7.62 -26.76
CA VAL A 300 0.99 7.18 -27.92
C VAL A 300 1.35 5.71 -27.75
N GLN A 301 1.32 4.95 -28.84
CA GLN A 301 1.85 3.60 -28.87
C GLN A 301 3.15 3.61 -29.66
N LEU A 302 4.24 3.19 -29.04
CA LEU A 302 5.53 3.04 -29.69
C LEU A 302 5.66 1.71 -30.42
N HIS A 303 6.54 1.64 -31.41
CA HIS A 303 6.88 0.38 -32.08
C HIS A 303 7.68 -0.56 -31.20
N ASN A 304 8.52 -0.02 -30.27
CA ASN A 304 9.36 -0.76 -29.37
C ASN A 304 9.29 -0.17 -27.95
N LYS A 305 9.30 -1.03 -26.94
CA LYS A 305 9.28 -0.65 -25.52
C LYS A 305 10.50 0.14 -25.05
N ASP A 306 11.63 0.03 -25.74
CA ASP A 306 12.88 0.72 -25.35
C ASP A 306 13.01 2.12 -25.96
N ALA A 307 12.05 2.54 -26.83
CA ALA A 307 12.12 3.80 -27.58
C ALA A 307 11.54 5.04 -26.85
N PHE A 308 11.06 4.91 -25.59
CA PHE A 308 10.42 6.02 -24.89
C PHE A 308 11.30 7.26 -24.73
N ASN A 309 12.57 7.08 -24.39
CA ASN A 309 13.51 8.21 -24.20
C ASN A 309 13.82 8.90 -25.52
N ASP A 310 14.09 8.13 -26.57
CA ASP A 310 14.40 8.66 -27.90
C ASP A 310 13.21 9.42 -28.48
N ALA A 311 12.01 8.84 -28.41
CA ALA A 311 10.79 9.48 -28.86
C ALA A 311 10.48 10.76 -28.04
N SER A 312 10.76 10.77 -26.73
CA SER A 312 10.60 11.95 -25.88
C SER A 312 11.53 13.09 -26.31
N GLU A 313 12.81 12.81 -26.58
CA GLU A 313 13.75 13.83 -27.05
C GLU A 313 13.37 14.40 -28.43
N ILE A 314 12.82 13.54 -29.32
CA ILE A 314 12.37 13.98 -30.66
C ILE A 314 11.19 14.94 -30.56
N ILE A 315 10.17 14.64 -29.72
CA ILE A 315 8.98 15.50 -29.59
C ILE A 315 9.14 16.66 -28.62
N LYS A 316 10.26 16.75 -27.93
CA LYS A 316 10.50 17.66 -26.79
C LYS A 316 10.06 19.09 -27.03
N ASN A 317 10.36 19.64 -28.20
CA ASN A 317 10.09 21.03 -28.58
C ASN A 317 8.92 21.14 -29.58
N ALA A 318 8.16 20.09 -29.82
CA ALA A 318 7.10 20.08 -30.85
C ALA A 318 6.01 21.14 -30.61
N LEU A 319 5.81 21.55 -29.35
CA LEU A 319 4.79 22.53 -28.97
C LEU A 319 5.22 23.99 -29.22
N LEU A 320 6.52 24.29 -29.08
CA LEU A 320 7.05 25.66 -29.11
C LEU A 320 6.64 26.51 -30.33
N PRO A 321 6.60 25.97 -31.58
CA PRO A 321 6.22 26.78 -32.75
C PRO A 321 4.73 27.15 -32.81
N HIS A 322 3.91 26.56 -31.98
CA HIS A 322 2.45 26.63 -32.11
C HIS A 322 1.76 27.34 -30.93
N VAL A 323 2.51 27.77 -29.93
CA VAL A 323 1.98 28.46 -28.75
C VAL A 323 2.26 29.96 -28.84
N ASP A 324 1.47 30.76 -28.13
CA ASP A 324 1.69 32.19 -27.99
C ASP A 324 2.97 32.49 -27.20
N LYS A 325 3.37 33.75 -27.19
CA LYS A 325 4.60 34.18 -26.55
C LYS A 325 4.60 33.93 -25.04
N GLU A 326 3.49 34.10 -24.39
CA GLU A 326 3.34 33.93 -22.96
C GLU A 326 3.54 32.45 -22.57
N THR A 327 2.90 31.53 -23.29
CA THR A 327 3.12 30.10 -23.13
C THR A 327 4.55 29.70 -23.51
N ALA A 328 5.15 30.31 -24.58
CA ALA A 328 6.52 30.03 -24.98
C ALA A 328 7.55 30.43 -23.91
N ASP A 329 7.29 31.53 -23.17
CA ASP A 329 8.16 32.02 -22.09
C ASP A 329 8.24 30.99 -20.92
N THR A 330 7.24 30.12 -20.74
CA THR A 330 7.28 28.97 -19.78
C THR A 330 8.11 27.80 -20.31
N LYS A 331 8.71 27.88 -21.47
CA LYS A 331 9.58 26.87 -22.13
C LYS A 331 8.93 25.47 -22.10
N PRO A 332 7.74 25.29 -22.69
CA PRO A 332 7.02 24.02 -22.67
C PRO A 332 7.82 22.92 -23.37
N ARG A 333 8.03 21.81 -22.68
CA ARG A 333 8.75 20.62 -23.16
C ARG A 333 7.88 19.40 -23.03
N LEU A 334 7.79 18.60 -24.08
CA LEU A 334 7.02 17.36 -24.06
C LEU A 334 7.91 16.17 -23.69
N PHE A 335 7.34 15.21 -23.02
CA PHE A 335 7.95 13.89 -22.81
C PHE A 335 6.87 12.81 -22.72
N ILE A 336 7.25 11.55 -22.95
CA ILE A 336 6.36 10.41 -22.94
C ILE A 336 6.58 9.61 -21.66
N HIS A 337 5.55 9.48 -20.85
CA HIS A 337 5.59 8.70 -19.60
C HIS A 337 5.03 7.29 -19.85
N PRO A 338 5.84 6.21 -19.67
CA PRO A 338 5.41 4.85 -19.95
C PRO A 338 4.23 4.40 -19.06
N MET A 339 3.31 3.60 -19.60
CA MET A 339 2.13 3.07 -18.86
C MET A 339 2.53 2.30 -17.60
N ALA A 340 3.66 1.63 -17.62
CA ALA A 340 4.23 0.92 -16.47
C ALA A 340 4.50 1.81 -15.25
N GLN A 341 4.58 3.12 -15.44
CA GLN A 341 4.95 4.09 -14.40
C GLN A 341 3.78 4.97 -13.96
N TRP A 342 2.63 4.97 -14.64
CA TRP A 342 1.52 5.89 -14.36
C TRP A 342 1.00 5.82 -12.93
N HIS A 343 0.98 4.64 -12.34
CA HIS A 343 0.46 4.44 -10.99
C HIS A 343 1.51 4.67 -9.90
N LEU A 344 2.70 4.08 -10.06
CA LEU A 344 3.70 4.04 -9.00
C LEU A 344 4.76 5.15 -9.09
N ASN A 345 4.89 5.82 -10.24
CA ASN A 345 5.83 6.92 -10.47
C ASN A 345 5.12 8.13 -11.10
N SER A 346 3.94 8.48 -10.56
CA SER A 346 3.07 9.53 -11.08
C SER A 346 3.44 10.95 -10.64
N GLU A 347 4.35 11.11 -9.67
CA GLU A 347 4.73 12.40 -9.11
C GLU A 347 6.04 12.91 -9.72
N PHE A 348 6.06 14.22 -10.00
CA PHE A 348 7.23 14.89 -10.56
C PHE A 348 7.65 16.05 -9.65
N LYS A 349 8.95 16.26 -9.52
CA LYS A 349 9.54 17.43 -8.86
C LYS A 349 10.67 17.96 -9.72
N GLU A 350 10.65 19.26 -9.99
CA GLU A 350 11.61 19.90 -10.92
C GLU A 350 11.70 19.15 -12.27
N GLY A 351 10.55 18.72 -12.80
CA GLY A 351 10.44 18.01 -14.05
C GLY A 351 10.99 16.58 -14.08
N LYS A 352 11.43 16.05 -12.93
CA LYS A 352 11.95 14.68 -12.80
C LYS A 352 10.96 13.80 -12.03
N PRO A 353 10.79 12.53 -12.42
CA PRO A 353 9.96 11.60 -11.64
C PRO A 353 10.56 11.40 -10.26
N VAL A 354 9.71 11.48 -9.23
CA VAL A 354 10.07 11.19 -7.84
C VAL A 354 9.26 10.00 -7.33
N THR A 355 9.72 9.41 -6.22
CA THR A 355 8.98 8.30 -5.60
C THR A 355 7.61 8.77 -5.13
N SER A 356 6.56 8.30 -5.78
CA SER A 356 5.17 8.67 -5.49
C SER A 356 4.71 8.22 -4.10
N LYS A 357 3.60 8.81 -3.62
CA LYS A 357 2.93 8.39 -2.38
C LYS A 357 2.56 6.90 -2.42
N GLN A 358 2.07 6.40 -3.57
CA GLN A 358 1.72 5.01 -3.78
C GLN A 358 2.93 4.08 -3.64
N MET A 359 4.06 4.40 -4.27
CA MET A 359 5.27 3.59 -4.15
C MET A 359 5.81 3.58 -2.71
N LYS A 360 5.77 4.73 -2.01
CA LYS A 360 6.12 4.79 -0.57
C LYS A 360 5.22 3.90 0.26
N LEU A 361 3.93 3.85 -0.06
CA LEU A 361 2.95 2.99 0.60
C LEU A 361 3.25 1.51 0.36
N VAL A 362 3.56 1.10 -0.88
CA VAL A 362 3.97 -0.27 -1.23
C VAL A 362 5.18 -0.70 -0.40
N TRP A 363 6.22 0.14 -0.29
CA TRP A 363 7.38 -0.14 0.54
C TRP A 363 7.05 -0.23 2.03
N SER A 364 6.21 0.67 2.54
CA SER A 364 5.80 0.69 3.95
C SER A 364 5.04 -0.57 4.34
N PHE A 365 4.07 -1.00 3.52
CA PHE A 365 3.35 -2.25 3.75
C PHE A 365 4.23 -3.49 3.56
N GLY A 366 5.16 -3.48 2.60
CA GLY A 366 6.13 -4.55 2.42
C GLY A 366 7.02 -4.75 3.65
N LEU A 367 7.53 -3.65 4.21
CA LEU A 367 8.29 -3.67 5.47
C LEU A 367 7.42 -4.15 6.64
N LEU A 368 6.18 -3.69 6.74
CA LEU A 368 5.22 -4.12 7.76
C LEU A 368 4.99 -5.63 7.71
N GLY A 369 4.68 -6.17 6.52
CA GLY A 369 4.50 -7.61 6.32
C GLY A 369 5.73 -8.43 6.68
N GLY A 370 6.92 -7.94 6.30
CA GLY A 370 8.20 -8.51 6.67
C GLY A 370 8.43 -8.52 8.18
N PHE A 371 8.19 -7.42 8.85
CA PHE A 371 8.31 -7.33 10.32
C PHE A 371 7.35 -8.28 11.05
N VAL A 372 6.08 -8.34 10.64
CA VAL A 372 5.09 -9.23 11.26
C VAL A 372 5.48 -10.70 11.07
N LEU A 373 5.99 -11.07 9.91
CA LEU A 373 6.51 -12.42 9.67
C LEU A 373 7.72 -12.74 10.56
N ILE A 374 8.66 -11.79 10.68
CA ILE A 374 9.81 -11.91 11.60
C ILE A 374 9.34 -12.05 13.05
N LEU A 375 8.34 -11.28 13.48
CA LEU A 375 7.75 -11.42 14.81
C LEU A 375 7.18 -12.82 15.05
N ALA A 376 6.48 -13.39 14.06
CA ALA A 376 5.98 -14.76 14.14
C ALA A 376 7.12 -15.79 14.21
N CYS A 377 8.20 -15.61 13.44
CA CYS A 377 9.40 -16.46 13.52
C CYS A 377 10.09 -16.33 14.89
N ILE A 378 10.23 -15.12 15.42
CA ILE A 378 10.79 -14.87 16.76
C ILE A 378 9.96 -15.55 17.83
N ASN A 379 8.65 -15.45 17.72
CA ASN A 379 7.73 -16.15 18.62
C ASN A 379 7.98 -17.67 18.60
N PHE A 380 8.05 -18.27 17.42
CA PHE A 380 8.39 -19.69 17.28
C PHE A 380 9.76 -20.02 17.88
N MET A 381 10.80 -19.22 17.63
CA MET A 381 12.14 -19.39 18.22
C MET A 381 12.08 -19.36 19.75
N ASN A 382 11.38 -18.37 20.33
CA ASN A 382 11.26 -18.21 21.77
C ASN A 382 10.58 -19.43 22.42
N LEU A 383 9.48 -19.90 21.83
CA LEU A 383 8.74 -21.04 22.32
C LEU A 383 9.50 -22.37 22.14
N SER A 384 10.20 -22.55 21.01
CA SER A 384 11.00 -23.75 20.73
C SER A 384 12.20 -23.84 21.67
N THR A 385 12.87 -22.72 21.96
CA THR A 385 14.02 -22.67 22.88
C THR A 385 13.61 -22.70 24.35
N ALA A 386 12.43 -22.23 24.69
CA ALA A 386 11.90 -22.32 26.05
C ALA A 386 11.89 -23.78 26.55
N ARG A 387 11.54 -24.73 25.72
CA ARG A 387 11.60 -26.19 26.04
C ARG A 387 13.00 -26.82 25.97
N SER A 388 14.03 -26.03 25.92
CA SER A 388 15.42 -26.53 25.79
C SER A 388 15.85 -27.46 26.92
N ALA A 389 15.36 -27.27 28.14
CA ALA A 389 15.72 -28.12 29.30
C ALA A 389 15.21 -29.56 29.17
N THR A 390 13.96 -29.74 28.69
CA THR A 390 13.38 -31.08 28.46
C THR A 390 14.02 -31.75 27.25
N ARG A 391 14.31 -30.99 26.19
CA ARG A 391 14.99 -31.46 24.96
C ARG A 391 16.49 -31.67 25.14
N ALA A 392 17.14 -30.94 26.07
CA ALA A 392 18.55 -31.13 26.38
C ALA A 392 18.83 -32.56 26.81
N ARG A 393 17.98 -33.16 27.64
CA ARG A 393 18.11 -34.55 28.09
C ARG A 393 18.04 -35.56 26.91
N GLU A 394 17.10 -35.32 25.97
CA GLU A 394 16.97 -36.11 24.75
C GLU A 394 18.22 -35.98 23.83
N VAL A 395 18.66 -34.73 23.59
CA VAL A 395 19.88 -34.45 22.82
C VAL A 395 21.10 -35.03 23.50
N GLY A 396 21.22 -34.96 24.82
CA GLY A 396 22.31 -35.55 25.62
C GLY A 396 22.39 -37.05 25.45
N ILE A 397 21.25 -37.76 25.55
CA ILE A 397 21.16 -39.21 25.35
C ILE A 397 21.57 -39.57 23.91
N ARG A 398 21.06 -38.86 22.89
CA ARG A 398 21.38 -39.14 21.48
C ARG A 398 22.85 -38.90 21.17
N LYS A 399 23.46 -37.84 21.69
CA LYS A 399 24.89 -37.60 21.55
C LYS A 399 25.76 -38.67 22.26
N SER A 400 25.32 -39.15 23.41
CA SER A 400 26.07 -40.23 24.12
C SER A 400 25.99 -41.57 23.40
N ILE A 401 24.94 -41.78 22.55
CA ILE A 401 24.78 -42.96 21.69
C ILE A 401 25.48 -42.75 20.32
N GLY A 402 26.16 -41.61 20.09
CA GLY A 402 26.99 -41.36 18.88
C GLY A 402 26.34 -40.46 17.80
N SER A 403 25.23 -39.80 18.05
CA SER A 403 24.64 -38.89 17.07
C SER A 403 25.53 -37.67 16.79
N LEU A 404 25.76 -37.36 15.51
CA LEU A 404 26.53 -36.20 15.06
C LEU A 404 25.71 -34.89 15.25
N ARG A 405 26.44 -33.80 15.49
CA ARG A 405 25.82 -32.45 15.60
C ARG A 405 25.02 -32.07 14.34
N SER A 406 25.52 -32.42 13.15
CA SER A 406 24.84 -32.16 11.87
C SER A 406 23.49 -32.88 11.75
N GLN A 407 23.39 -34.11 12.25
CA GLN A 407 22.16 -34.90 12.27
C GLN A 407 21.07 -34.23 13.17
N LEU A 408 21.48 -33.70 14.32
CA LEU A 408 20.60 -32.99 15.22
C LEU A 408 20.13 -31.67 14.59
N ILE A 409 21.03 -30.94 13.93
CA ILE A 409 20.67 -29.72 13.19
C ILE A 409 19.64 -30.03 12.11
N GLN A 410 19.85 -31.05 11.29
CA GLN A 410 18.91 -31.48 10.25
C GLN A 410 17.55 -31.89 10.82
N GLN A 411 17.54 -32.57 11.97
CA GLN A 411 16.31 -32.94 12.65
C GLN A 411 15.51 -31.70 13.10
N PHE A 412 16.15 -30.71 13.74
CA PHE A 412 15.46 -29.50 14.20
C PHE A 412 14.98 -28.64 13.03
N PHE A 413 15.75 -28.54 11.93
CA PHE A 413 15.27 -27.90 10.71
C PHE A 413 14.07 -28.64 10.09
N GLY A 414 14.10 -29.97 10.06
CA GLY A 414 12.97 -30.77 9.58
C GLY A 414 11.72 -30.55 10.41
N GLU A 415 11.85 -30.42 11.75
CA GLU A 415 10.75 -30.10 12.64
C GLU A 415 10.18 -28.71 12.34
N SER A 416 11.02 -27.69 12.24
CA SER A 416 10.61 -26.32 11.95
C SER A 416 9.95 -26.19 10.57
N LEU A 417 10.51 -26.91 9.57
CA LEU A 417 9.96 -26.94 8.23
C LEU A 417 8.56 -27.59 8.18
N LEU A 418 8.37 -28.70 8.91
CA LEU A 418 7.05 -29.35 8.99
C LEU A 418 6.02 -28.41 9.64
N VAL A 419 6.38 -27.76 10.76
CA VAL A 419 5.50 -26.77 11.39
C VAL A 419 5.19 -25.61 10.43
N ALA A 420 6.19 -25.10 9.69
CA ALA A 420 5.98 -24.02 8.71
C ALA A 420 5.05 -24.45 7.57
N LEU A 421 5.18 -25.69 7.06
CA LEU A 421 4.28 -26.23 6.03
C LEU A 421 2.83 -26.39 6.55
N LEU A 422 2.66 -26.90 7.76
CA LEU A 422 1.34 -26.97 8.40
C LEU A 422 0.74 -25.58 8.65
N SER A 423 1.58 -24.62 9.06
CA SER A 423 1.19 -23.22 9.24
C SER A 423 0.81 -22.58 7.92
N PHE A 424 1.51 -22.90 6.84
CA PHE A 424 1.20 -22.40 5.48
C PHE A 424 -0.15 -22.92 4.99
N ILE A 425 -0.46 -24.20 5.21
CA ILE A 425 -1.77 -24.77 4.86
C ILE A 425 -2.88 -24.07 5.68
N ALA A 426 -2.67 -23.90 6.98
CA ALA A 426 -3.61 -23.18 7.84
C ALA A 426 -3.74 -21.71 7.40
N ALA A 427 -2.65 -21.05 7.02
CA ALA A 427 -2.65 -19.68 6.52
C ALA A 427 -3.44 -19.56 5.21
N LEU A 428 -3.26 -20.47 4.25
CA LEU A 428 -4.04 -20.49 3.00
C LEU A 428 -5.55 -20.58 3.27
N LEU A 429 -5.95 -21.42 4.23
CA LEU A 429 -7.36 -21.55 4.61
C LEU A 429 -7.88 -20.22 5.22
N ILE A 430 -7.13 -19.63 6.14
CA ILE A 430 -7.52 -18.37 6.79
C ILE A 430 -7.55 -17.24 5.73
N VAL A 431 -6.57 -17.16 4.84
CA VAL A 431 -6.54 -16.17 3.73
C VAL A 431 -7.78 -16.34 2.87
N ARG A 432 -8.14 -17.56 2.48
CA ARG A 432 -9.34 -17.81 1.65
C ARG A 432 -10.63 -17.30 2.33
N LEU A 433 -10.72 -17.45 3.65
CA LEU A 433 -11.89 -17.00 4.42
C LEU A 433 -11.89 -15.48 4.66
N SER A 434 -10.71 -14.87 4.86
CA SER A 434 -10.58 -13.44 5.16
C SER A 434 -10.46 -12.54 3.90
N LEU A 435 -10.16 -13.12 2.74
CA LEU A 435 -9.92 -12.37 1.51
C LEU A 435 -11.12 -11.52 1.05
N PRO A 436 -12.39 -11.98 1.15
CA PRO A 436 -13.53 -11.13 0.81
C PRO A 436 -13.61 -9.86 1.66
N LEU A 437 -13.45 -10.00 2.99
CA LEU A 437 -13.41 -8.85 3.91
C LEU A 437 -12.20 -7.93 3.64
N PHE A 438 -11.05 -8.53 3.34
CA PHE A 438 -9.85 -7.77 3.01
C PHE A 438 -10.01 -7.01 1.69
N ASN A 439 -10.66 -7.58 0.68
CA ASN A 439 -11.01 -6.93 -0.57
C ASN A 439 -11.94 -5.73 -0.35
N GLU A 440 -12.94 -5.87 0.52
CA GLU A 440 -13.85 -4.78 0.88
C GLU A 440 -13.10 -3.62 1.54
N VAL A 441 -12.28 -3.91 2.56
CA VAL A 441 -11.49 -2.90 3.28
C VAL A 441 -10.45 -2.24 2.40
N SER A 442 -9.77 -2.98 1.51
CA SER A 442 -8.74 -2.47 0.62
C SER A 442 -9.28 -1.89 -0.69
N ASP A 443 -10.59 -2.06 -0.96
CA ASP A 443 -11.26 -1.73 -2.22
C ASP A 443 -10.59 -2.38 -3.45
N LYS A 444 -10.26 -3.66 -3.32
CA LYS A 444 -9.62 -4.46 -4.36
C LYS A 444 -10.48 -5.67 -4.75
N ASN A 445 -10.11 -6.36 -5.82
CA ASN A 445 -10.71 -7.61 -6.26
C ASN A 445 -9.64 -8.69 -6.41
N MET A 446 -8.91 -8.96 -5.31
CA MET A 446 -7.84 -9.95 -5.30
C MET A 446 -8.42 -11.36 -5.19
N GLU A 447 -7.83 -12.30 -5.93
CA GLU A 447 -8.16 -13.71 -5.91
C GLU A 447 -6.91 -14.56 -5.70
N ILE A 448 -7.09 -15.76 -5.12
CA ILE A 448 -6.00 -16.72 -4.99
C ILE A 448 -5.87 -17.45 -6.33
N PRO A 449 -4.74 -17.35 -7.03
CA PRO A 449 -4.57 -17.96 -8.36
C PRO A 449 -4.23 -19.45 -8.25
N TRP A 450 -5.22 -20.28 -7.87
CA TRP A 450 -5.05 -21.71 -7.60
C TRP A 450 -4.43 -22.51 -8.77
N THR A 451 -4.71 -22.11 -10.01
CA THR A 451 -4.25 -22.77 -11.23
C THR A 451 -2.84 -22.34 -11.65
N ASN A 452 -2.29 -21.28 -11.04
CA ASN A 452 -1.02 -20.72 -11.45
C ASN A 452 0.15 -21.41 -10.74
N ILE A 453 0.98 -22.12 -11.48
CA ILE A 453 2.14 -22.82 -10.95
C ILE A 453 3.15 -21.88 -10.26
N ARG A 454 3.29 -20.62 -10.73
CA ARG A 454 4.20 -19.63 -10.12
C ARG A 454 3.76 -19.29 -8.71
N PHE A 455 2.45 -19.20 -8.45
CA PHE A 455 1.91 -19.00 -7.12
C PHE A 455 2.34 -20.10 -6.16
N TRP A 456 2.23 -21.35 -6.56
CA TRP A 456 2.64 -22.49 -5.72
C TRP A 456 4.15 -22.52 -5.48
N LEU A 457 4.98 -22.24 -6.51
CA LEU A 457 6.43 -22.17 -6.35
C LEU A 457 6.85 -21.08 -5.36
N ILE A 458 6.27 -19.89 -5.48
CA ILE A 458 6.50 -18.77 -4.55
C ILE A 458 6.00 -19.13 -3.14
N GLY A 459 4.80 -19.70 -3.03
CA GLY A 459 4.20 -20.08 -1.75
C GLY A 459 5.00 -21.16 -1.02
N PHE A 460 5.47 -22.21 -1.71
CA PHE A 460 6.35 -23.21 -1.11
C PHE A 460 7.71 -22.64 -0.73
N SER A 461 8.29 -21.80 -1.59
CA SER A 461 9.55 -21.10 -1.28
C SER A 461 9.41 -20.22 -0.03
N PHE A 462 8.31 -19.49 0.08
CA PHE A 462 7.95 -18.67 1.24
C PHE A 462 7.85 -19.52 2.52
N ALA A 463 7.11 -20.66 2.47
CA ALA A 463 6.96 -21.56 3.60
C ALA A 463 8.31 -22.17 4.02
N ILE A 464 9.13 -22.60 3.07
CA ILE A 464 10.47 -23.15 3.32
C ILE A 464 11.37 -22.09 3.95
N THR A 465 11.42 -20.89 3.40
CA THR A 465 12.24 -19.78 3.90
C THR A 465 11.84 -19.41 5.32
N THR A 466 10.53 -19.30 5.58
CA THR A 466 9.99 -19.03 6.93
C THR A 466 10.38 -20.14 7.91
N GLY A 467 10.25 -21.41 7.52
CA GLY A 467 10.63 -22.55 8.35
C GLY A 467 12.14 -22.60 8.64
N LEU A 468 12.98 -22.24 7.69
CA LEU A 468 14.43 -22.13 7.88
C LEU A 468 14.76 -20.98 8.85
N ILE A 469 14.23 -19.78 8.64
CA ILE A 469 14.44 -18.61 9.52
C ILE A 469 14.01 -18.96 10.95
N ALA A 470 12.81 -19.48 11.13
CA ALA A 470 12.27 -19.85 12.43
C ALA A 470 13.10 -20.98 13.10
N GLY A 471 13.70 -21.89 12.32
CA GLY A 471 14.47 -23.00 12.77
C GLY A 471 15.96 -22.73 13.09
N ILE A 472 16.55 -21.65 12.56
CA ILE A 472 18.00 -21.37 12.68
C ILE A 472 18.44 -21.35 14.15
N TYR A 473 17.84 -20.50 14.97
CA TYR A 473 18.27 -20.33 16.35
C TYR A 473 18.04 -21.60 17.20
N PRO A 474 16.84 -22.25 17.19
CA PRO A 474 16.63 -23.50 17.90
C PRO A 474 17.61 -24.61 17.48
N ALA A 475 17.86 -24.79 16.18
CA ALA A 475 18.74 -25.83 15.66
C ALA A 475 20.19 -25.64 16.11
N LEU A 476 20.72 -24.43 16.01
CA LEU A 476 22.10 -24.12 16.43
C LEU A 476 22.27 -24.20 17.95
N TYR A 477 21.29 -23.67 18.71
CA TYR A 477 21.34 -23.62 20.17
C TYR A 477 21.24 -25.02 20.80
N LEU A 478 20.21 -25.81 20.42
CA LEU A 478 19.97 -27.13 20.99
C LEU A 478 21.05 -28.16 20.60
N SER A 479 21.59 -28.06 19.40
CA SER A 479 22.68 -28.92 18.93
C SER A 479 24.02 -28.66 19.63
N SER A 480 24.21 -27.51 20.29
CA SER A 480 25.47 -27.14 20.95
C SER A 480 25.65 -27.75 22.35
N PHE A 481 24.61 -28.39 22.94
CA PHE A 481 24.63 -28.89 24.31
C PHE A 481 25.68 -30.00 24.52
N ASN A 482 26.44 -29.91 25.64
CA ASN A 482 27.40 -30.90 26.06
C ASN A 482 26.70 -32.03 26.83
N PRO A 483 26.78 -33.32 26.36
CA PRO A 483 26.06 -34.44 26.93
C PRO A 483 26.41 -34.69 28.38
N VAL A 484 27.68 -34.55 28.77
CA VAL A 484 28.17 -34.83 30.14
C VAL A 484 27.54 -33.87 31.14
N LYS A 485 27.44 -32.55 30.84
CA LYS A 485 26.82 -31.56 31.74
C LYS A 485 25.34 -31.76 31.87
N VAL A 486 24.67 -32.17 30.78
CA VAL A 486 23.20 -32.38 30.76
C VAL A 486 22.80 -33.64 31.52
N LEU A 487 23.51 -34.75 31.38
CA LEU A 487 23.20 -36.04 32.04
C LEU A 487 23.54 -36.03 33.52
N LYS A 488 24.59 -35.30 33.96
CA LYS A 488 24.94 -35.13 35.39
C LYS A 488 23.99 -34.22 36.18
N GLY A 489 22.92 -33.68 35.57
CA GLY A 489 21.95 -32.79 36.27
C GLY A 489 22.50 -31.45 36.66
N THR A 490 23.77 -31.14 36.36
CA THR A 490 24.45 -29.84 36.67
C THR A 490 24.18 -28.76 35.63
N PHE A 491 23.27 -29.04 34.68
CA PHE A 491 22.91 -28.08 33.63
C PHE A 491 22.08 -26.95 34.20
N LYS A 492 22.76 -25.93 34.74
CA LYS A 492 22.17 -24.58 34.88
C LYS A 492 22.47 -23.89 33.55
N ALA A 493 21.43 -23.57 32.79
CA ALA A 493 21.54 -22.68 31.64
C ALA A 493 22.31 -21.43 32.12
N GLY A 494 23.53 -21.22 31.63
CA GLY A 494 24.40 -20.15 32.12
C GLY A 494 23.73 -18.78 31.99
N ARG A 495 24.16 -17.81 32.76
CA ARG A 495 23.63 -16.41 32.82
C ARG A 495 23.48 -15.79 31.39
N TYR A 496 24.30 -16.22 30.44
CA TYR A 496 24.27 -15.80 29.05
C TYR A 496 23.22 -16.51 28.16
N ALA A 497 22.58 -17.59 28.63
CA ALA A 497 21.60 -18.34 27.83
C ALA A 497 20.24 -17.59 27.71
N SER A 498 19.96 -16.66 28.58
CA SER A 498 18.76 -15.80 28.55
C SER A 498 18.91 -14.57 27.63
N VAL A 499 20.17 -14.13 27.35
CA VAL A 499 20.41 -12.89 26.62
C VAL A 499 19.83 -12.88 25.20
N PRO A 500 20.03 -13.91 24.35
CA PRO A 500 19.44 -13.90 23.01
C PRO A 500 17.93 -13.85 23.01
N ARG A 501 17.29 -14.57 23.96
CA ARG A 501 15.84 -14.57 24.12
C ARG A 501 15.31 -13.21 24.58
N SER A 502 15.98 -12.57 25.55
CA SER A 502 15.63 -11.22 26.00
C SER A 502 15.77 -10.21 24.85
N PHE A 503 16.82 -10.31 24.04
CA PHE A 503 17.01 -9.50 22.85
C PHE A 503 15.85 -9.68 21.85
N LEU A 504 15.47 -10.92 21.54
CA LEU A 504 14.37 -11.21 20.62
C LEU A 504 13.02 -10.66 21.14
N VAL A 505 12.75 -10.79 22.43
CA VAL A 505 11.55 -10.23 23.07
C VAL A 505 11.58 -8.70 23.02
N THR A 506 12.71 -8.07 23.34
CA THR A 506 12.87 -6.61 23.24
C THR A 506 12.63 -6.12 21.80
N LEU A 507 13.22 -6.76 20.82
CA LEU A 507 13.00 -6.45 19.40
C LEU A 507 11.53 -6.58 19.02
N GLN A 508 10.87 -7.64 19.47
CA GLN A 508 9.44 -7.88 19.24
C GLN A 508 8.58 -6.74 19.80
N PHE A 509 8.81 -6.32 21.05
CA PHE A 509 8.07 -5.21 21.64
C PHE A 509 8.42 -3.87 21.00
N THR A 510 9.69 -3.66 20.60
CA THR A 510 10.10 -2.45 19.87
C THR A 510 9.28 -2.27 18.60
N VAL A 511 9.17 -3.31 17.77
CA VAL A 511 8.35 -3.28 16.55
C VAL A 511 6.88 -3.05 16.89
N SER A 512 6.33 -3.78 17.88
CA SER A 512 4.92 -3.62 18.26
C SER A 512 4.60 -2.20 18.75
N ILE A 513 5.48 -1.57 19.54
CA ILE A 513 5.30 -0.19 20.02
C ILE A 513 5.40 0.80 18.86
N CYS A 514 6.33 0.62 17.94
CA CYS A 514 6.41 1.44 16.72
C CYS A 514 5.13 1.38 15.90
N LEU A 515 4.54 0.19 15.74
CA LEU A 515 3.27 0.01 15.02
C LEU A 515 2.10 0.69 15.74
N ILE A 516 2.03 0.61 17.06
CA ILE A 516 1.00 1.28 17.86
C ILE A 516 1.12 2.81 17.67
N ILE A 517 2.32 3.36 17.82
CA ILE A 517 2.57 4.80 17.63
C ILE A 517 2.18 5.22 16.22
N GLY A 518 2.64 4.47 15.19
CA GLY A 518 2.32 4.76 13.79
C GLY A 518 0.81 4.78 13.53
N THR A 519 0.09 3.77 14.00
CA THR A 519 -1.38 3.70 13.84
C THR A 519 -2.09 4.87 14.51
N ILE A 520 -1.69 5.24 15.73
CA ILE A 520 -2.30 6.38 16.45
C ILE A 520 -2.01 7.70 15.71
N VAL A 521 -0.77 7.91 15.23
CA VAL A 521 -0.40 9.11 14.49
C VAL A 521 -1.18 9.22 13.18
N ILE A 522 -1.30 8.13 12.41
CA ILE A 522 -2.11 8.09 11.17
C ILE A 522 -3.56 8.45 11.48
N TYR A 523 -4.16 7.81 12.48
CA TYR A 523 -5.53 8.09 12.89
C TYR A 523 -5.73 9.57 13.28
N GLN A 524 -4.84 10.13 14.09
CA GLN A 524 -4.92 11.53 14.51
C GLN A 524 -4.73 12.50 13.35
N GLN A 525 -3.86 12.19 12.40
CA GLN A 525 -3.67 13.00 11.19
C GLN A 525 -4.95 13.06 10.35
N ILE A 526 -5.63 11.92 10.18
CA ILE A 526 -6.90 11.86 9.45
C ILE A 526 -7.98 12.68 10.18
N GLN A 527 -8.11 12.51 11.51
CA GLN A 527 -9.09 13.25 12.30
C GLN A 527 -8.81 14.78 12.29
N PHE A 528 -7.54 15.16 12.35
CA PHE A 528 -7.13 16.56 12.28
C PHE A 528 -7.52 17.19 10.93
N ALA A 529 -7.30 16.49 9.82
CA ALA A 529 -7.69 16.96 8.49
C ALA A 529 -9.23 17.00 8.32
N LYS A 530 -9.96 16.02 8.88
CA LYS A 530 -11.44 16.01 8.87
C LYS A 530 -12.06 17.18 9.62
N ASN A 531 -11.42 17.60 10.70
CA ASN A 531 -11.90 18.70 11.55
C ASN A 531 -11.40 20.08 11.08
N ARG A 532 -10.71 20.13 9.92
CA ARG A 532 -10.27 21.39 9.32
C ARG A 532 -11.50 22.26 8.98
N PRO A 533 -11.49 23.56 9.33
CA PRO A 533 -12.50 24.50 8.82
C PRO A 533 -12.48 24.52 7.30
N ILE A 534 -13.63 24.34 6.67
CA ILE A 534 -13.72 24.20 5.21
C ILE A 534 -14.21 25.46 4.50
N GLY A 535 -14.60 26.50 5.23
CA GLY A 535 -15.03 27.79 4.69
C GLY A 535 -16.48 27.85 4.15
N TYR A 536 -17.23 26.73 4.27
CA TYR A 536 -18.65 26.67 3.90
C TYR A 536 -19.41 25.66 4.79
N THR A 537 -20.74 25.70 4.77
CA THR A 537 -21.58 24.78 5.56
C THR A 537 -21.97 23.57 4.72
N ARG A 538 -21.63 22.35 5.17
CA ARG A 538 -21.92 21.08 4.45
C ARG A 538 -23.31 20.54 4.75
N GLU A 539 -23.74 20.67 6.00
CA GLU A 539 -24.98 20.05 6.51
C GLU A 539 -26.19 20.50 5.71
N GLY A 540 -26.95 19.54 5.18
CA GLY A 540 -28.15 19.81 4.39
C GLY A 540 -27.92 20.49 3.05
N LEU A 541 -26.68 20.46 2.52
CA LEU A 541 -26.38 20.98 1.18
C LEU A 541 -26.37 19.81 0.19
N LEU A 542 -27.32 19.85 -0.77
CA LEU A 542 -27.39 18.94 -1.89
C LEU A 542 -26.63 19.53 -3.07
N SER A 543 -25.90 18.69 -3.78
CA SER A 543 -25.29 18.95 -5.08
C SER A 543 -25.99 18.12 -6.14
N PHE A 544 -26.36 18.77 -7.24
CA PHE A 544 -27.06 18.18 -8.35
C PHE A 544 -26.45 18.63 -9.68
N HIS A 545 -26.32 17.72 -10.64
CA HIS A 545 -25.79 18.03 -11.96
C HIS A 545 -26.92 17.96 -12.99
N PRO A 546 -27.53 19.10 -13.36
CA PRO A 546 -28.62 19.14 -14.33
C PRO A 546 -28.12 18.88 -15.74
N ARG A 547 -28.17 17.62 -16.19
CA ARG A 547 -27.67 17.20 -17.50
C ARG A 547 -28.71 17.17 -18.60
N SER A 548 -29.97 17.33 -18.25
CA SER A 548 -31.06 17.42 -19.23
C SER A 548 -31.20 18.85 -19.75
N PRO A 549 -31.37 19.05 -21.09
CA PRO A 549 -31.66 20.37 -21.66
C PRO A 549 -32.91 21.04 -21.11
N GLU A 550 -33.81 20.27 -20.49
CA GLU A 550 -35.03 20.77 -19.87
C GLU A 550 -34.80 21.78 -18.75
N PHE A 551 -33.62 21.78 -18.12
CA PHE A 551 -33.26 22.75 -17.09
C PHE A 551 -32.83 24.11 -17.64
N LYS A 552 -32.40 24.12 -18.93
CA LYS A 552 -31.86 25.33 -19.54
C LYS A 552 -32.87 26.49 -19.51
N GLY A 553 -32.45 27.63 -18.97
CA GLY A 553 -33.28 28.85 -18.80
C GLY A 553 -34.39 28.72 -17.73
N ARG A 554 -34.41 27.59 -16.97
CA ARG A 554 -35.48 27.38 -15.95
C ARG A 554 -35.00 27.56 -14.51
N TYR A 555 -33.82 28.12 -14.30
CA TYR A 555 -33.27 28.34 -12.95
C TYR A 555 -34.23 29.03 -12.00
N GLN A 556 -34.78 30.19 -12.40
CA GLN A 556 -35.68 30.97 -11.56
C GLN A 556 -37.01 30.24 -11.27
N LEU A 557 -37.54 29.50 -12.26
CA LEU A 557 -38.73 28.68 -12.08
C LEU A 557 -38.50 27.62 -11.02
N LEU A 558 -37.44 26.84 -11.21
CA LEU A 558 -37.08 25.74 -10.30
C LEU A 558 -36.84 26.26 -8.88
N ARG A 559 -36.08 27.35 -8.72
CA ARG A 559 -35.79 27.98 -7.44
C ARG A 559 -37.08 28.39 -6.74
N ASN A 560 -37.97 29.08 -7.44
CA ASN A 560 -39.23 29.59 -6.87
C ASN A 560 -40.17 28.44 -6.46
N GLU A 561 -40.31 27.40 -7.28
CA GLU A 561 -41.10 26.22 -6.94
C GLU A 561 -40.55 25.44 -5.76
N LEU A 562 -39.22 25.25 -5.68
CA LEU A 562 -38.57 24.63 -4.53
C LEU A 562 -38.80 25.43 -3.23
N LYS A 563 -38.67 26.75 -3.25
CA LYS A 563 -38.88 27.59 -2.08
C LYS A 563 -40.34 27.60 -1.60
N LYS A 564 -41.31 27.50 -2.53
CA LYS A 564 -42.73 27.40 -2.17
C LYS A 564 -43.07 26.15 -1.36
N THR A 565 -42.28 25.07 -1.50
CA THR A 565 -42.50 23.86 -0.70
C THR A 565 -42.22 24.05 0.79
N GLY A 566 -41.44 25.08 1.17
CA GLY A 566 -40.94 25.29 2.53
C GLY A 566 -39.83 24.32 2.96
N MET A 567 -39.46 23.33 2.09
CA MET A 567 -38.43 22.34 2.35
C MET A 567 -37.03 22.88 2.04
N VAL A 568 -36.93 23.88 1.17
CA VAL A 568 -35.68 24.45 0.67
C VAL A 568 -35.51 25.87 1.17
N GLU A 569 -34.40 26.18 1.78
CA GLU A 569 -34.05 27.54 2.22
C GLU A 569 -33.60 28.38 1.04
N GLU A 570 -32.64 27.85 0.22
CA GLU A 570 -32.14 28.58 -0.94
C GLU A 570 -31.56 27.56 -1.99
N MET A 571 -31.44 28.06 -3.23
CA MET A 571 -30.88 27.36 -4.36
C MET A 571 -29.93 28.26 -5.14
N ALA A 572 -28.82 27.71 -5.62
CA ALA A 572 -27.86 28.43 -6.45
C ALA A 572 -27.24 27.52 -7.52
N GLU A 573 -26.63 28.10 -8.54
CA GLU A 573 -25.84 27.41 -9.53
C GLU A 573 -24.40 27.86 -9.50
N ALA A 574 -23.51 26.94 -9.93
CA ALA A 574 -22.10 27.20 -10.18
C ALA A 574 -21.60 26.39 -11.40
N ASN A 575 -20.54 26.88 -12.05
CA ASN A 575 -19.96 26.20 -13.21
C ASN A 575 -19.22 24.91 -12.81
N TYR A 576 -18.72 24.80 -11.58
CA TYR A 576 -18.02 23.63 -11.04
C TYR A 576 -18.57 23.19 -9.69
N ALA A 577 -18.40 21.91 -9.36
CA ALA A 577 -18.71 21.42 -8.03
C ALA A 577 -17.83 22.13 -6.98
N ILE A 578 -18.41 22.44 -5.80
CA ILE A 578 -17.70 23.09 -4.68
C ILE A 578 -16.47 22.30 -4.21
N THR A 579 -16.48 21.01 -4.49
CA THR A 579 -15.40 20.09 -4.20
C THR A 579 -14.40 19.93 -5.37
N SER A 580 -14.60 20.65 -6.49
CA SER A 580 -13.78 20.56 -7.69
C SER A 580 -12.58 21.52 -7.64
N THR A 581 -11.44 21.06 -8.12
CA THR A 581 -10.21 21.85 -8.31
C THR A 581 -10.09 22.41 -9.73
N LEU A 582 -11.16 22.44 -10.48
CA LEU A 582 -11.21 22.88 -11.87
C LEU A 582 -11.32 24.39 -12.00
N GLY A 583 -11.07 24.88 -13.24
CA GLY A 583 -11.27 26.27 -13.59
C GLY A 583 -10.04 27.16 -13.34
N TRP A 584 -8.84 26.61 -13.42
CA TRP A 584 -7.62 27.40 -13.37
C TRP A 584 -7.50 28.25 -14.63
N ASN A 585 -7.35 29.56 -14.45
CA ASN A 585 -7.20 30.54 -15.50
C ASN A 585 -6.10 31.55 -15.11
N GLY A 586 -5.29 31.92 -16.09
CA GLY A 586 -4.37 33.07 -16.05
C GLY A 586 -4.96 34.29 -16.73
N GLY A 587 -4.12 35.27 -17.04
CA GLY A 587 -4.48 36.52 -17.70
C GLY A 587 -5.04 37.56 -16.73
N PHE A 588 -4.68 37.50 -15.45
CA PHE A 588 -5.10 38.48 -14.47
C PHE A 588 -4.05 39.57 -14.28
N SER A 589 -4.44 40.82 -14.49
CA SER A 589 -3.56 41.96 -14.26
C SER A 589 -4.13 42.90 -13.21
N TRP A 590 -3.27 43.31 -12.28
CA TRP A 590 -3.61 44.26 -11.24
C TRP A 590 -2.35 45.07 -10.88
N ARG A 591 -2.45 46.41 -10.96
CA ARG A 591 -1.31 47.34 -10.80
C ARG A 591 -0.07 46.88 -11.62
N ASP A 592 1.09 46.87 -10.95
CA ASP A 592 2.37 46.51 -11.58
C ASP A 592 2.77 45.06 -11.26
N LEU A 593 1.84 44.10 -11.26
CA LEU A 593 2.18 42.68 -11.10
C LEU A 593 3.22 42.26 -12.12
N LYS A 594 4.38 41.76 -11.66
CA LYS A 594 5.51 41.35 -12.50
C LYS A 594 5.31 39.95 -13.15
N TYR A 595 4.31 39.18 -12.71
CA TYR A 595 3.98 37.85 -13.20
C TYR A 595 2.46 37.66 -13.30
N ASP A 596 2.02 36.74 -14.12
CA ASP A 596 0.63 36.39 -14.31
C ASP A 596 0.23 35.19 -13.42
N PRO A 597 -0.34 35.40 -12.23
CA PRO A 597 -0.77 34.32 -11.35
C PRO A 597 -2.03 33.65 -11.91
N SER A 598 -2.06 32.34 -11.86
CA SER A 598 -3.27 31.56 -12.15
C SER A 598 -4.17 31.49 -10.91
N PHE A 599 -5.46 31.67 -11.12
CA PHE A 599 -6.49 31.55 -10.10
C PHE A 599 -7.54 30.51 -10.47
N ASN A 600 -8.09 29.86 -9.49
CA ASN A 600 -9.28 29.04 -9.68
C ASN A 600 -10.51 29.94 -9.84
N THR A 601 -11.07 30.02 -11.04
CA THR A 601 -12.21 30.87 -11.38
C THR A 601 -13.52 30.10 -11.27
N ILE A 602 -14.46 30.67 -10.54
CA ILE A 602 -15.79 30.08 -10.30
C ILE A 602 -16.84 31.07 -10.72
N PHE A 603 -17.75 30.65 -11.57
CA PHE A 603 -18.92 31.41 -11.96
C PHE A 603 -20.12 30.94 -11.16
N VAL A 604 -20.89 31.89 -10.57
CA VAL A 604 -21.99 31.57 -9.67
C VAL A 604 -23.17 32.48 -9.88
N THR A 605 -24.37 32.05 -9.44
CA THR A 605 -25.57 32.91 -9.34
C THR A 605 -25.56 33.75 -8.04
N HIS A 606 -26.38 34.75 -7.97
CA HIS A 606 -26.45 35.70 -6.84
C HIS A 606 -26.63 35.02 -5.47
N GLU A 607 -27.39 33.95 -5.42
CA GLU A 607 -27.75 33.25 -4.18
C GLU A 607 -26.67 32.24 -3.71
N TYR A 608 -25.55 32.14 -4.41
CA TYR A 608 -24.55 31.12 -4.14
C TYR A 608 -24.02 31.21 -2.71
N GLY A 609 -23.60 32.36 -2.27
CA GLY A 609 -23.04 32.53 -0.93
C GLY A 609 -24.02 32.17 0.18
N LYS A 610 -25.29 32.57 0.05
CA LYS A 610 -26.33 32.17 0.98
C LYS A 610 -26.60 30.67 0.95
N THR A 611 -26.56 30.07 -0.24
CA THR A 611 -26.83 28.64 -0.41
C THR A 611 -25.75 27.80 0.20
N ILE A 612 -24.46 28.12 -0.03
CA ILE A 612 -23.33 27.33 0.51
C ILE A 612 -22.99 27.74 1.96
N GLY A 613 -23.39 28.90 2.42
CA GLY A 613 -23.09 29.40 3.76
C GLY A 613 -21.61 29.71 3.95
N TRP A 614 -21.03 30.52 3.07
CA TRP A 614 -19.63 30.95 3.21
C TRP A 614 -19.46 32.09 4.23
N ASP A 615 -18.25 32.18 4.79
CA ASP A 615 -17.91 33.18 5.80
C ASP A 615 -17.15 34.36 5.18
N PHE A 616 -17.67 35.58 5.28
CA PHE A 616 -16.97 36.81 4.90
C PHE A 616 -15.95 37.24 5.95
N ILE A 617 -14.77 37.65 5.50
CA ILE A 617 -13.76 38.32 6.33
C ILE A 617 -13.92 39.83 6.21
N GLN A 618 -14.16 40.32 4.96
CA GLN A 618 -14.34 41.73 4.62
C GLN A 618 -15.35 41.87 3.49
N GLY A 619 -16.02 43.04 3.42
CA GLY A 619 -16.94 43.32 2.33
C GLY A 619 -18.30 42.62 2.45
N ARG A 620 -18.90 42.29 1.31
CA ARG A 620 -20.27 41.74 1.22
C ARG A 620 -20.43 40.72 0.09
N ASP A 621 -21.52 39.98 0.14
CA ASP A 621 -22.00 39.08 -0.90
C ASP A 621 -22.59 39.82 -2.11
N PHE A 622 -22.77 39.09 -3.21
CA PHE A 622 -23.50 39.54 -4.39
C PHE A 622 -24.96 39.87 -4.05
N SER A 623 -25.52 40.95 -4.66
CA SER A 623 -26.88 41.35 -4.46
C SER A 623 -27.60 41.59 -5.79
N ARG A 624 -28.85 41.09 -5.92
CA ARG A 624 -29.70 41.37 -7.09
C ARG A 624 -30.17 42.84 -7.15
N GLU A 625 -30.11 43.52 -6.03
CA GLU A 625 -30.54 44.94 -5.95
C GLU A 625 -29.47 45.89 -6.52
N ILE A 626 -28.24 45.40 -6.71
CA ILE A 626 -27.09 46.19 -7.14
C ILE A 626 -26.63 45.73 -8.52
N ALA A 627 -27.10 46.36 -9.56
CA ALA A 627 -26.78 45.98 -10.96
C ALA A 627 -25.28 45.99 -11.29
N SER A 628 -24.46 46.80 -10.57
CA SER A 628 -22.99 46.81 -10.76
C SER A 628 -22.29 45.56 -10.27
N ASP A 629 -22.97 44.68 -9.52
CA ASP A 629 -22.37 43.43 -9.02
C ASP A 629 -22.09 42.42 -10.12
N LEU A 630 -22.66 42.54 -11.32
CA LEU A 630 -22.26 41.77 -12.52
C LEU A 630 -20.82 42.05 -12.93
N SER A 631 -20.26 43.20 -12.59
CA SER A 631 -18.84 43.53 -12.75
C SER A 631 -18.07 43.42 -11.43
N GLY A 632 -18.63 42.71 -10.45
CA GLY A 632 -18.03 42.47 -9.16
C GLY A 632 -17.48 41.06 -9.03
N ILE A 633 -16.48 40.89 -8.16
CA ILE A 633 -15.89 39.59 -7.79
C ILE A 633 -15.78 39.45 -6.28
N VAL A 634 -15.83 38.19 -5.84
CA VAL A 634 -15.47 37.78 -4.47
C VAL A 634 -14.19 36.95 -4.55
N ILE A 635 -13.24 37.19 -3.68
CA ILE A 635 -11.99 36.48 -3.62
C ILE A 635 -11.84 35.74 -2.28
N ASN A 636 -11.01 34.69 -2.22
CA ASN A 636 -10.70 34.05 -0.95
C ASN A 636 -9.39 34.57 -0.33
N GLU A 637 -9.07 34.16 0.92
CA GLU A 637 -7.84 34.57 1.63
C GLU A 637 -6.56 34.22 0.87
N SER A 638 -6.53 33.09 0.19
CA SER A 638 -5.37 32.64 -0.59
C SER A 638 -5.14 33.55 -1.81
N ALA A 639 -6.20 33.95 -2.50
CA ALA A 639 -6.09 34.92 -3.61
C ALA A 639 -5.68 36.32 -3.10
N LEU A 640 -6.23 36.75 -1.95
CA LEU A 640 -5.84 38.01 -1.31
C LEU A 640 -4.33 38.06 -1.02
N LYS A 641 -3.76 36.96 -0.52
CA LYS A 641 -2.31 36.86 -0.25
C LYS A 641 -1.45 36.99 -1.51
N ILE A 642 -1.87 36.35 -2.61
CA ILE A 642 -1.16 36.42 -3.89
C ILE A 642 -1.22 37.84 -4.45
N LEU A 643 -2.40 38.50 -4.37
CA LEU A 643 -2.57 39.86 -4.83
C LEU A 643 -1.87 40.90 -3.94
N GLY A 644 -1.45 40.55 -2.72
CA GLY A 644 -0.73 41.43 -1.79
C GLY A 644 -1.52 42.67 -1.38
N LEU A 645 -2.87 42.55 -1.27
CA LEU A 645 -3.76 43.69 -1.01
C LEU A 645 -3.98 43.86 0.49
N GLU A 646 -3.70 45.04 1.04
CA GLU A 646 -4.07 45.40 2.43
C GLU A 646 -5.57 45.81 2.54
N ASN A 647 -6.06 46.57 1.57
CA ASN A 647 -7.44 47.03 1.50
C ASN A 647 -8.09 46.56 0.19
N PRO A 648 -8.60 45.33 0.12
CA PRO A 648 -9.06 44.73 -1.13
C PRO A 648 -10.39 45.29 -1.65
N ILE A 649 -11.28 45.81 -0.78
CA ILE A 649 -12.64 46.17 -1.16
C ILE A 649 -12.63 47.39 -2.06
N GLY A 650 -13.23 47.25 -3.26
CA GLY A 650 -13.30 48.31 -4.29
C GLY A 650 -12.12 48.36 -5.25
N GLU A 651 -11.02 47.61 -4.99
CA GLU A 651 -9.90 47.46 -5.94
C GLU A 651 -10.36 46.74 -7.21
N SER A 652 -9.74 47.12 -8.33
CA SER A 652 -10.11 46.60 -9.65
C SER A 652 -9.08 45.60 -10.15
N LEU A 653 -9.54 44.45 -10.64
CA LEU A 653 -8.78 43.40 -11.29
C LEU A 653 -9.21 43.34 -12.77
N ILE A 654 -8.25 43.33 -13.68
CA ILE A 654 -8.49 43.19 -15.13
C ILE A 654 -8.23 41.75 -15.52
N TRP A 655 -9.14 41.12 -16.27
CA TRP A 655 -9.00 39.76 -16.75
C TRP A 655 -8.89 39.73 -18.28
N LYS A 656 -7.77 39.20 -18.77
CA LYS A 656 -7.40 39.11 -20.20
C LYS A 656 -6.98 37.69 -20.60
N PRO A 657 -7.89 36.72 -20.56
CA PRO A 657 -7.56 35.35 -20.94
C PRO A 657 -7.13 35.29 -22.40
N GLY A 658 -5.96 34.71 -22.71
CA GLY A 658 -5.42 34.64 -24.06
C GLY A 658 -5.14 36.02 -24.70
N GLY A 659 -4.85 37.02 -23.84
CA GLY A 659 -4.51 38.38 -24.29
C GLY A 659 -5.72 39.26 -24.65
N THR A 660 -6.93 38.74 -24.70
CA THR A 660 -8.17 39.51 -24.99
C THR A 660 -8.84 39.93 -23.67
N GLU A 661 -9.06 41.25 -23.51
CA GLU A 661 -9.73 41.78 -22.31
C GLU A 661 -11.19 41.34 -22.26
N ARG A 662 -11.51 40.55 -21.23
CA ARG A 662 -12.84 40.08 -20.93
C ARG A 662 -13.62 41.09 -20.08
N GLY A 663 -12.91 41.81 -19.21
CA GLY A 663 -13.51 42.87 -18.37
C GLY A 663 -12.62 43.29 -17.21
N THR A 664 -13.07 44.39 -16.61
CA THR A 664 -12.53 44.93 -15.36
C THR A 664 -13.54 44.68 -14.25
N TYR A 665 -13.09 44.03 -13.16
CA TYR A 665 -13.95 43.58 -12.07
C TYR A 665 -13.52 44.22 -10.75
N LYS A 666 -14.50 44.63 -9.92
CA LYS A 666 -14.23 45.19 -8.60
C LYS A 666 -14.39 44.15 -7.51
N ILE A 667 -13.47 44.13 -6.57
CA ILE A 667 -13.54 43.23 -5.41
C ILE A 667 -14.63 43.74 -4.47
N LEU A 668 -15.70 42.93 -4.30
CA LEU A 668 -16.86 43.22 -3.42
C LEU A 668 -16.65 42.64 -2.02
N GLY A 669 -15.98 41.52 -1.92
CA GLY A 669 -15.78 40.80 -0.67
C GLY A 669 -14.63 39.84 -0.68
N VAL A 670 -14.19 39.54 0.53
CA VAL A 670 -13.19 38.51 0.79
C VAL A 670 -13.78 37.44 1.69
N VAL A 671 -13.78 36.20 1.27
CA VAL A 671 -14.28 35.05 2.03
C VAL A 671 -13.14 34.20 2.57
N LYS A 672 -13.41 33.42 3.62
CA LYS A 672 -12.48 32.42 4.11
C LYS A 672 -12.13 31.40 3.03
N ASP A 673 -10.95 30.81 3.16
CA ASP A 673 -10.51 29.78 2.26
C ASP A 673 -11.45 28.57 2.27
N MET A 674 -11.90 28.15 1.09
CA MET A 674 -12.76 26.99 0.90
C MET A 674 -11.92 25.76 0.48
N VAL A 675 -12.00 24.68 1.26
CA VAL A 675 -11.28 23.44 0.96
C VAL A 675 -11.99 22.68 -0.17
N LYS A 676 -11.45 22.80 -1.39
CA LYS A 676 -11.99 22.17 -2.60
C LYS A 676 -11.28 20.88 -2.96
N GLY A 677 -9.96 20.88 -2.95
CA GLY A 677 -9.09 19.77 -3.31
C GLY A 677 -8.85 18.79 -2.16
N SER A 678 -7.61 18.32 -2.06
CA SER A 678 -7.17 17.48 -0.95
C SER A 678 -7.22 18.25 0.38
N PRO A 679 -7.87 17.70 1.43
CA PRO A 679 -7.89 18.35 2.75
C PRO A 679 -6.53 18.50 3.40
N PHE A 680 -5.53 17.84 2.88
CA PHE A 680 -4.14 17.81 3.35
C PHE A 680 -3.23 18.83 2.64
N GLU A 681 -3.74 19.52 1.62
CA GLU A 681 -3.03 20.50 0.80
C GLU A 681 -3.46 21.94 1.13
N PRO A 682 -2.71 22.95 0.66
CA PRO A 682 -3.13 24.34 0.75
C PRO A 682 -4.46 24.55 0.00
N THR A 683 -5.11 25.62 0.34
CA THR A 683 -6.35 26.00 -0.36
C THR A 683 -6.02 26.76 -1.64
N ASP A 684 -6.71 26.42 -2.72
CA ASP A 684 -6.51 27.06 -4.02
C ASP A 684 -6.91 28.56 -3.96
N PRO A 685 -6.07 29.48 -4.47
CA PRO A 685 -6.44 30.87 -4.63
C PRO A 685 -7.62 30.97 -5.61
N SER A 686 -8.71 31.55 -5.18
CA SER A 686 -9.96 31.51 -5.93
C SER A 686 -10.56 32.89 -6.15
N ILE A 687 -11.05 33.13 -7.38
CA ILE A 687 -11.81 34.30 -7.76
C ILE A 687 -13.21 33.86 -8.20
N ILE A 688 -14.22 34.39 -7.57
CA ILE A 688 -15.61 34.02 -7.82
C ILE A 688 -16.29 35.18 -8.59
N PHE A 689 -16.85 34.84 -9.74
CA PHE A 689 -17.55 35.76 -10.65
C PHE A 689 -19.05 35.56 -10.61
N LEU A 690 -19.80 36.64 -10.66
CA LEU A 690 -21.25 36.57 -10.82
C LEU A 690 -21.58 36.38 -12.31
N THR A 691 -22.55 35.50 -12.62
CA THR A 691 -23.12 35.35 -13.96
C THR A 691 -24.62 35.11 -13.89
N GLU A 692 -25.28 35.43 -14.99
CA GLU A 692 -26.72 35.11 -15.22
C GLU A 692 -26.87 33.94 -16.22
N ASP A 693 -25.79 33.41 -16.74
CA ASP A 693 -25.79 32.26 -17.65
C ASP A 693 -26.18 30.97 -16.90
N ASP A 694 -26.77 30.03 -17.60
CA ASP A 694 -27.02 28.68 -17.06
C ASP A 694 -25.73 27.97 -16.73
N LEU A 695 -25.67 27.40 -15.53
CA LEU A 695 -24.48 26.73 -15.03
C LEU A 695 -24.71 25.21 -14.86
N SER A 696 -23.61 24.45 -14.70
CA SER A 696 -23.67 23.00 -14.78
C SER A 696 -23.82 22.28 -13.44
N ASN A 697 -23.78 23.02 -12.33
CA ASN A 697 -23.95 22.45 -10.99
C ASN A 697 -24.97 23.25 -10.20
N LEU A 698 -25.93 22.55 -9.65
CA LEU A 698 -27.01 23.10 -8.86
C LEU A 698 -26.80 22.75 -7.38
N TYR A 699 -26.95 23.73 -6.51
CA TYR A 699 -26.90 23.58 -5.05
C TYR A 699 -28.24 23.90 -4.44
N ILE A 700 -28.69 23.03 -3.52
CA ILE A 700 -29.95 23.21 -2.80
C ILE A 700 -29.65 23.09 -1.30
N ARG A 701 -29.95 24.16 -0.57
CA ARG A 701 -29.91 24.17 0.89
C ARG A 701 -31.24 23.68 1.42
N ILE A 702 -31.28 22.55 2.08
CA ILE A 702 -32.48 22.09 2.80
C ILE A 702 -32.71 23.00 3.99
N ASN A 703 -33.98 23.31 4.27
CA ASN A 703 -34.37 24.08 5.45
C ASN A 703 -33.93 23.32 6.72
N PRO A 704 -33.13 23.94 7.62
CA PRO A 704 -32.62 23.29 8.83
C PRO A 704 -33.70 22.75 9.77
N ASN A 705 -34.91 23.25 9.68
CA ASN A 705 -36.06 22.85 10.50
C ASN A 705 -36.81 21.62 9.96
N VAL A 706 -36.37 21.07 8.82
CA VAL A 706 -37.01 19.95 8.12
C VAL A 706 -36.07 18.76 8.02
N SER A 707 -36.60 17.55 8.22
CA SER A 707 -35.80 16.37 8.03
C SER A 707 -35.52 16.10 6.55
N VAL A 708 -34.34 15.53 6.24
CA VAL A 708 -33.96 15.15 4.89
C VAL A 708 -34.98 14.17 4.26
N HIS A 709 -35.56 13.26 5.05
CA HIS A 709 -36.55 12.28 4.60
C HIS A 709 -37.86 12.94 4.15
N GLN A 710 -38.23 14.10 4.71
CA GLN A 710 -39.39 14.87 4.30
C GLN A 710 -39.07 15.77 3.10
N ALA A 711 -37.87 16.35 3.05
CA ALA A 711 -37.47 17.27 2.01
C ALA A 711 -37.26 16.59 0.64
N LEU A 712 -36.56 15.45 0.59
CA LEU A 712 -36.17 14.78 -0.66
C LEU A 712 -37.36 14.42 -1.57
N PRO A 713 -38.47 13.81 -1.09
CA PRO A 713 -39.61 13.50 -1.94
C PRO A 713 -40.27 14.74 -2.55
N GLU A 714 -40.38 15.84 -1.78
CA GLU A 714 -40.95 17.06 -2.29
C GLU A 714 -40.05 17.80 -3.28
N ILE A 715 -38.74 17.80 -3.05
CA ILE A 715 -37.75 18.29 -4.01
C ILE A 715 -37.84 17.47 -5.31
N GLN A 716 -37.84 16.11 -5.22
CA GLN A 716 -37.96 15.23 -6.38
C GLN A 716 -39.24 15.51 -7.18
N LYS A 717 -40.34 15.76 -6.52
CA LYS A 717 -41.63 16.09 -7.16
C LYS A 717 -41.56 17.37 -7.98
N VAL A 718 -40.90 18.40 -7.45
CA VAL A 718 -40.67 19.66 -8.16
C VAL A 718 -39.73 19.43 -9.35
N PHE A 719 -38.63 18.66 -9.18
CA PHE A 719 -37.73 18.33 -10.29
C PHE A 719 -38.46 17.62 -11.41
N LYS A 720 -39.28 16.60 -11.10
CA LYS A 720 -40.09 15.88 -12.10
C LYS A 720 -41.11 16.75 -12.80
N ALA A 721 -41.63 17.76 -12.12
CA ALA A 721 -42.56 18.72 -12.75
C ALA A 721 -41.85 19.66 -13.72
N VAL A 722 -40.61 20.08 -13.42
CA VAL A 722 -39.83 21.03 -14.24
C VAL A 722 -39.08 20.30 -15.36
N ALA A 723 -38.54 19.11 -15.09
CA ALA A 723 -37.75 18.30 -16.02
C ALA A 723 -38.14 16.80 -15.93
N PRO A 724 -39.27 16.38 -16.53
CA PRO A 724 -39.82 15.04 -16.44
C PRO A 724 -38.88 13.96 -16.97
N SER A 725 -38.02 14.31 -17.94
CA SER A 725 -37.08 13.34 -18.53
C SER A 725 -35.75 13.22 -17.78
N ALA A 726 -35.46 14.13 -16.84
CA ALA A 726 -34.21 14.10 -16.11
C ALA A 726 -34.26 13.09 -14.94
N PRO A 727 -33.21 12.26 -14.73
CA PRO A 727 -33.08 11.52 -13.48
C PRO A 727 -32.85 12.47 -12.30
N PHE A 728 -33.31 12.08 -11.12
CA PHE A 728 -33.08 12.83 -9.88
C PHE A 728 -31.87 12.26 -9.15
N ASP A 729 -30.68 12.55 -9.71
CA ASP A 729 -29.40 12.11 -9.16
C ASP A 729 -28.74 13.25 -8.37
N TYR A 730 -28.61 13.07 -7.08
CA TYR A 730 -28.01 14.07 -6.17
C TYR A 730 -26.94 13.44 -5.30
N THR A 731 -26.05 14.27 -4.80
CA THR A 731 -25.07 13.91 -3.75
C THR A 731 -25.16 14.91 -2.61
N PHE A 732 -24.84 14.47 -1.40
CA PHE A 732 -24.67 15.40 -0.29
C PHE A 732 -23.24 15.94 -0.27
N ALA A 733 -23.09 17.24 0.02
CA ALA A 733 -21.78 17.87 0.08
C ALA A 733 -20.88 17.29 1.18
N ASP A 734 -21.44 16.74 2.25
CA ASP A 734 -20.72 16.02 3.30
C ASP A 734 -20.25 14.65 2.84
N GLU A 735 -21.01 13.93 2.01
CA GLU A 735 -20.58 12.66 1.38
C GLU A 735 -19.45 12.87 0.37
N ASP A 736 -19.56 13.92 -0.47
CA ASP A 736 -18.51 14.31 -1.43
C ASP A 736 -17.21 14.69 -0.69
N TYR A 737 -17.34 15.42 0.41
CA TYR A 737 -16.19 15.78 1.23
C TYR A 737 -15.59 14.55 1.95
N ALA A 738 -16.43 13.67 2.50
CA ALA A 738 -15.98 12.42 3.13
C ALA A 738 -15.27 11.50 2.13
N ALA A 739 -15.71 11.49 0.86
CA ALA A 739 -15.06 10.69 -0.19
C ALA A 739 -13.57 11.04 -0.38
N LYS A 740 -13.16 12.27 -0.07
CA LYS A 740 -11.75 12.71 -0.16
C LYS A 740 -10.82 12.06 0.86
N PHE A 741 -11.35 11.47 1.92
CA PHE A 741 -10.58 10.78 2.96
C PHE A 741 -10.55 9.27 2.79
N ARG A 742 -11.31 8.71 1.84
CA ARG A 742 -11.47 7.24 1.69
C ARG A 742 -10.14 6.53 1.51
N ALA A 743 -9.19 7.11 0.78
CA ALA A 743 -7.87 6.50 0.56
C ALA A 743 -7.07 6.43 1.88
N GLU A 744 -6.98 7.54 2.61
CA GLU A 744 -6.27 7.62 3.87
C GLU A 744 -6.95 6.80 4.97
N GLU A 745 -8.28 6.77 5.00
CA GLU A 745 -9.05 5.91 5.93
C GLU A 745 -8.79 4.43 5.69
N ARG A 746 -8.70 4.00 4.44
CA ARG A 746 -8.33 2.61 4.09
C ARG A 746 -6.93 2.28 4.62
N ILE A 747 -5.95 3.17 4.39
CA ILE A 747 -4.59 3.01 4.91
C ILE A 747 -4.61 2.91 6.44
N GLY A 748 -5.34 3.80 7.10
CA GLY A 748 -5.50 3.80 8.56
C GLY A 748 -6.13 2.52 9.09
N THR A 749 -7.19 2.02 8.43
CA THR A 749 -7.88 0.79 8.78
C THR A 749 -6.98 -0.43 8.60
N LEU A 750 -6.28 -0.54 7.47
CA LEU A 750 -5.32 -1.62 7.23
C LEU A 750 -4.18 -1.61 8.26
N ALA A 751 -3.63 -0.43 8.55
CA ALA A 751 -2.59 -0.28 9.58
C ALA A 751 -3.08 -0.71 10.96
N ALA A 752 -4.32 -0.35 11.34
CA ALA A 752 -4.94 -0.73 12.61
C ALA A 752 -5.15 -2.25 12.72
N VAL A 753 -5.69 -2.89 11.68
CA VAL A 753 -5.89 -4.33 11.62
C VAL A 753 -4.56 -5.07 11.74
N PHE A 754 -3.55 -4.69 10.96
CA PHE A 754 -2.24 -5.35 11.03
C PHE A 754 -1.52 -5.10 12.35
N THR A 755 -1.66 -3.92 12.95
CA THR A 755 -1.13 -3.63 14.28
C THR A 755 -1.82 -4.49 15.35
N ALA A 756 -3.14 -4.64 15.32
CA ALA A 756 -3.88 -5.49 16.24
C ALA A 756 -3.42 -6.97 16.13
N LEU A 757 -3.24 -7.47 14.91
CA LEU A 757 -2.74 -8.82 14.66
C LEU A 757 -1.27 -8.99 15.10
N ALA A 758 -0.42 -8.00 14.90
CA ALA A 758 0.97 -8.01 15.37
C ALA A 758 1.04 -8.04 16.92
N ILE A 759 0.18 -7.26 17.59
CA ILE A 759 0.03 -7.31 19.06
C ILE A 759 -0.43 -8.69 19.50
N LEU A 760 -1.42 -9.28 18.83
CA LEU A 760 -1.92 -10.62 19.14
C LEU A 760 -0.82 -11.68 19.03
N ILE A 761 -0.02 -11.65 17.95
CA ILE A 761 1.15 -12.54 17.78
C ILE A 761 2.14 -12.34 18.94
N SER A 762 2.41 -11.09 19.32
CA SER A 762 3.30 -10.75 20.44
C SER A 762 2.77 -11.26 21.77
N CYS A 763 1.48 -11.11 22.03
CA CYS A 763 0.81 -11.64 23.22
C CYS A 763 0.85 -13.18 23.28
N LEU A 764 0.61 -13.87 22.15
CA LEU A 764 0.70 -15.34 22.09
C LEU A 764 2.12 -15.83 22.41
N GLY A 765 3.15 -15.14 21.92
CA GLY A 765 4.54 -15.43 22.23
C GLY A 765 4.87 -15.24 23.72
N LEU A 766 4.44 -14.13 24.25
CA LEU A 766 4.64 -13.79 25.67
C LEU A 766 3.89 -14.77 26.58
N PHE A 767 2.65 -15.10 26.25
CA PHE A 767 1.84 -16.06 26.97
C PHE A 767 2.52 -17.44 27.07
N GLY A 768 3.01 -17.94 25.92
CA GLY A 768 3.73 -19.21 25.88
C GLY A 768 5.04 -19.17 26.69
N LEU A 769 5.78 -18.06 26.61
CA LEU A 769 7.02 -17.87 27.35
C LEU A 769 6.77 -17.74 28.85
N ALA A 770 5.74 -17.00 29.27
CA ALA A 770 5.36 -16.86 30.67
C ALA A 770 4.90 -18.19 31.28
N SER A 771 4.14 -19.00 30.51
CA SER A 771 3.75 -20.35 30.90
C SER A 771 4.96 -21.25 31.20
N PHE A 772 5.95 -21.19 30.30
CA PHE A 772 7.19 -21.97 30.44
C PHE A 772 8.04 -21.49 31.65
N VAL A 773 8.21 -20.17 31.82
CA VAL A 773 8.96 -19.63 32.97
C VAL A 773 8.29 -20.02 34.29
N ALA A 774 6.95 -20.02 34.33
CA ALA A 774 6.19 -20.47 35.47
C ALA A 774 6.40 -21.97 35.76
N GLU A 775 6.39 -22.83 34.72
CA GLU A 775 6.70 -24.27 34.86
C GLU A 775 8.13 -24.50 35.37
N GLN A 776 9.11 -23.78 34.81
CA GLN A 776 10.50 -23.93 35.24
C GLN A 776 10.75 -23.52 36.67
N ARG A 777 10.03 -22.51 37.19
CA ARG A 777 10.15 -22.01 38.55
C ARG A 777 9.15 -22.67 39.52
N THR A 778 8.44 -23.76 39.11
CA THR A 778 7.40 -24.41 39.92
C THR A 778 7.91 -24.83 41.32
N LYS A 779 9.11 -25.40 41.43
CA LYS A 779 9.72 -25.78 42.75
C LYS A 779 10.03 -24.54 43.59
N GLU A 780 10.56 -23.47 43.01
CA GLU A 780 10.85 -22.19 43.68
C GLU A 780 9.55 -21.53 44.19
N ILE A 781 8.51 -21.52 43.33
CA ILE A 781 7.17 -21.04 43.70
C ILE A 781 6.59 -21.85 44.83
N GLY A 782 6.72 -23.20 44.78
CA GLY A 782 6.26 -24.11 45.82
C GLY A 782 6.94 -23.83 47.15
N ILE A 783 8.26 -23.72 47.19
CA ILE A 783 9.03 -23.42 48.42
C ILE A 783 8.61 -22.05 49.00
N ARG A 784 8.53 -21.01 48.16
CA ARG A 784 8.11 -19.67 48.62
C ARG A 784 6.69 -19.64 49.14
N LYS A 785 5.78 -20.42 48.57
CA LYS A 785 4.40 -20.56 49.08
C LYS A 785 4.34 -21.25 50.45
N VAL A 786 5.13 -22.30 50.66
CA VAL A 786 5.26 -22.94 51.97
C VAL A 786 5.83 -21.96 53.00
N LEU A 787 6.70 -21.05 52.58
CA LEU A 787 7.25 -19.96 53.38
C LEU A 787 6.31 -18.75 53.56
N GLY A 788 5.05 -18.81 53.09
CA GLY A 788 4.04 -17.77 53.25
C GLY A 788 3.94 -16.72 52.13
N ALA A 789 4.58 -16.92 50.99
CA ALA A 789 4.47 -15.96 49.87
C ALA A 789 3.03 -15.93 49.31
N SER A 790 2.49 -14.69 49.17
CA SER A 790 1.18 -14.44 48.56
C SER A 790 1.20 -14.64 47.03
N VAL A 791 0.02 -14.78 46.41
CA VAL A 791 -0.14 -14.86 44.97
C VAL A 791 0.42 -13.59 44.31
N ILE A 792 0.30 -12.42 44.96
CA ILE A 792 0.82 -11.13 44.49
C ILE A 792 2.35 -11.15 44.42
N ASN A 793 3.02 -11.75 45.40
CA ASN A 793 4.49 -11.85 45.40
C ASN A 793 5.00 -12.72 44.25
N VAL A 794 4.30 -13.81 43.92
CA VAL A 794 4.59 -14.70 42.79
C VAL A 794 4.34 -13.95 41.48
N TRP A 795 3.24 -13.21 41.40
CA TRP A 795 2.90 -12.39 40.25
C TRP A 795 3.95 -11.29 39.97
N GLN A 796 4.37 -10.53 40.98
CA GLN A 796 5.41 -9.51 40.86
C GLN A 796 6.75 -10.11 40.40
N MET A 797 7.15 -11.26 40.97
CA MET A 797 8.39 -11.95 40.58
C MET A 797 8.39 -12.37 39.10
N LEU A 798 7.28 -12.92 38.60
CA LEU A 798 7.18 -13.37 37.22
C LEU A 798 7.02 -12.22 36.23
N SER A 799 6.29 -11.15 36.61
CA SER A 799 6.01 -10.03 35.73
C SER A 799 7.19 -9.06 35.60
N ARG A 800 8.02 -8.91 36.65
CA ARG A 800 9.14 -7.95 36.70
C ARG A 800 10.11 -8.10 35.51
N ASP A 801 10.45 -9.34 35.15
CA ASP A 801 11.41 -9.62 34.08
C ASP A 801 10.87 -9.12 32.72
N PHE A 802 9.57 -9.33 32.43
CA PHE A 802 8.91 -8.92 31.20
C PHE A 802 8.68 -7.40 31.14
N VAL A 803 8.25 -6.79 32.24
CA VAL A 803 8.05 -5.35 32.36
C VAL A 803 9.36 -4.60 32.05
N GLY A 804 10.48 -5.10 32.58
CA GLY A 804 11.80 -4.53 32.30
C GLY A 804 12.16 -4.55 30.82
N LEU A 805 11.85 -5.64 30.10
CA LEU A 805 12.11 -5.76 28.68
C LEU A 805 11.25 -4.80 27.85
N VAL A 806 9.96 -4.61 28.25
CA VAL A 806 9.06 -3.67 27.56
C VAL A 806 9.50 -2.22 27.78
N ILE A 807 9.97 -1.87 28.98
CA ILE A 807 10.53 -0.54 29.25
C ILE A 807 11.75 -0.26 28.35
N ILE A 808 12.69 -1.22 28.25
CA ILE A 808 13.85 -1.10 27.34
C ILE A 808 13.38 -0.96 25.89
N ALA A 809 12.41 -1.79 25.46
CA ALA A 809 11.84 -1.71 24.12
C ALA A 809 11.18 -0.34 23.84
N SER A 810 10.50 0.25 24.83
CA SER A 810 9.90 1.58 24.71
C SER A 810 10.97 2.68 24.50
N PHE A 811 12.08 2.63 25.24
CA PHE A 811 13.18 3.58 25.05
C PHE A 811 13.82 3.50 23.66
N ILE A 812 13.80 2.33 23.01
CA ILE A 812 14.29 2.14 21.64
C ILE A 812 13.22 2.51 20.62
N ALA A 813 11.97 2.10 20.84
CA ALA A 813 10.86 2.27 19.91
C ALA A 813 10.45 3.74 19.74
N VAL A 814 10.40 4.50 20.84
CA VAL A 814 9.92 5.89 20.81
C VAL A 814 10.74 6.80 19.90
N PRO A 815 12.08 6.85 19.95
CA PRO A 815 12.88 7.65 19.03
C PRO A 815 12.74 7.19 17.57
N ILE A 816 12.72 5.87 17.34
CA ILE A 816 12.58 5.30 15.99
C ILE A 816 11.21 5.66 15.39
N ALA A 817 10.14 5.44 16.15
CA ALA A 817 8.78 5.76 15.70
C ALA A 817 8.59 7.26 15.48
N PHE A 818 9.13 8.10 16.36
CA PHE A 818 9.09 9.55 16.20
C PHE A 818 9.75 10.00 14.90
N TYR A 819 10.95 9.50 14.61
CA TYR A 819 11.68 9.83 13.40
C TYR A 819 10.93 9.38 12.13
N ILE A 820 10.46 8.13 12.10
CA ILE A 820 9.73 7.57 10.96
C ILE A 820 8.41 8.32 10.73
N MET A 821 7.66 8.59 11.79
CA MET A 821 6.36 9.25 11.67
C MET A 821 6.49 10.74 11.36
N ASN A 822 7.53 11.41 11.83
CA ASN A 822 7.80 12.79 11.44
C ASN A 822 8.12 12.89 9.95
N ALA A 823 8.99 12.02 9.44
CA ALA A 823 9.30 11.94 8.00
C ALA A 823 8.05 11.60 7.14
N TRP A 824 7.14 10.76 7.66
CA TRP A 824 5.87 10.48 7.00
C TRP A 824 4.95 11.71 6.96
N LEU A 825 4.85 12.44 8.08
CA LEU A 825 4.05 13.66 8.21
C LEU A 825 4.59 14.81 7.31
N GLU A 826 5.86 14.82 6.98
CA GLU A 826 6.44 15.81 6.04
C GLU A 826 5.83 15.74 4.63
N GLY A 827 5.21 14.62 4.27
CA GLY A 827 4.42 14.48 3.05
C GLY A 827 3.08 15.24 3.04
N TYR A 828 2.68 15.84 4.17
CA TYR A 828 1.43 16.62 4.32
C TYR A 828 1.74 18.06 4.71
N ILE A 829 1.17 19.02 4.00
CA ILE A 829 1.33 20.45 4.33
C ILE A 829 0.48 20.79 5.55
N TYR A 830 -0.79 20.31 5.57
CA TYR A 830 -1.68 20.44 6.73
C TYR A 830 -1.52 19.20 7.62
N ARG A 831 -0.67 19.31 8.66
CA ARG A 831 -0.25 18.18 9.50
C ARG A 831 -0.28 18.47 10.98
N ILE A 832 -0.48 17.40 11.77
CA ILE A 832 -0.35 17.45 13.23
C ILE A 832 1.12 17.56 13.65
N LYS A 833 1.33 18.07 14.87
CA LYS A 833 2.59 17.89 15.61
C LYS A 833 2.45 16.66 16.49
N ILE A 834 3.42 15.74 16.44
CA ILE A 834 3.42 14.54 17.28
C ILE A 834 3.51 14.97 18.75
N SER A 835 2.43 14.76 19.49
CA SER A 835 2.37 15.08 20.91
C SER A 835 3.16 14.05 21.72
N PRO A 836 3.97 14.46 22.73
CA PRO A 836 4.64 13.55 23.66
C PRO A 836 3.68 12.56 24.36
N TRP A 837 2.42 12.93 24.52
CA TRP A 837 1.38 12.07 25.10
C TRP A 837 1.07 10.84 24.26
N ILE A 838 1.15 10.94 22.92
CA ILE A 838 0.96 9.79 22.02
C ILE A 838 2.03 8.73 22.33
N LEU A 839 3.28 9.16 22.46
CA LEU A 839 4.43 8.30 22.72
C LEU A 839 4.32 7.65 24.12
N ALA A 840 3.91 8.45 25.12
CA ALA A 840 3.70 7.96 26.48
C ALA A 840 2.54 6.96 26.56
N PHE A 841 1.36 7.28 26.02
CA PHE A 841 0.19 6.38 26.06
C PHE A 841 0.43 5.08 25.28
N SER A 842 1.14 5.12 24.15
CA SER A 842 1.50 3.92 23.40
C SER A 842 2.40 2.99 24.21
N SER A 843 3.40 3.55 24.92
CA SER A 843 4.31 2.78 25.76
C SER A 843 3.59 2.20 26.98
N VAL A 844 2.72 2.98 27.62
CA VAL A 844 1.89 2.52 28.75
C VAL A 844 0.90 1.48 28.28
N GLY A 845 0.26 1.64 27.13
CA GLY A 845 -0.64 0.64 26.53
C GLY A 845 0.07 -0.70 26.31
N ALA A 846 1.27 -0.69 25.73
CA ALA A 846 2.07 -1.91 25.54
C ALA A 846 2.43 -2.57 26.88
N LEU A 847 2.76 -1.78 27.91
CA LEU A 847 2.98 -2.25 29.27
C LEU A 847 1.73 -2.93 29.88
N VAL A 848 0.59 -2.29 29.77
CA VAL A 848 -0.69 -2.82 30.27
C VAL A 848 -1.03 -4.15 29.58
N ILE A 849 -0.93 -4.23 28.25
CA ILE A 849 -1.17 -5.45 27.48
C ILE A 849 -0.22 -6.57 27.94
N THR A 850 1.06 -6.24 28.14
CA THR A 850 2.06 -7.20 28.65
C THR A 850 1.69 -7.72 30.04
N VAL A 851 1.38 -6.82 30.97
CA VAL A 851 0.98 -7.19 32.34
C VAL A 851 -0.25 -8.07 32.35
N ILE A 852 -1.29 -7.73 31.57
CA ILE A 852 -2.52 -8.55 31.45
C ILE A 852 -2.17 -9.95 30.93
N THR A 853 -1.36 -10.05 29.87
CA THR A 853 -0.99 -11.32 29.23
C THR A 853 -0.21 -12.22 30.19
N VAL A 854 0.76 -11.66 30.94
CA VAL A 854 1.58 -12.41 31.87
C VAL A 854 0.80 -12.75 33.16
N SER A 855 -0.10 -11.88 33.61
CA SER A 855 -0.87 -12.04 34.85
C SER A 855 -1.67 -13.32 34.85
N PHE A 856 -2.29 -13.68 33.72
CA PHE A 856 -3.07 -14.92 33.63
C PHE A 856 -2.24 -16.17 34.03
N GLN A 857 -1.02 -16.27 33.47
CA GLN A 857 -0.13 -17.41 33.76
C GLN A 857 0.50 -17.29 35.15
N ALA A 858 0.86 -16.10 35.60
CA ALA A 858 1.43 -15.89 36.94
C ALA A 858 0.44 -16.19 38.04
N ILE A 859 -0.81 -15.78 37.91
CA ILE A 859 -1.89 -16.07 38.87
C ILE A 859 -2.18 -17.58 38.89
N LYS A 860 -2.28 -18.21 37.70
CA LYS A 860 -2.48 -19.67 37.60
C LYS A 860 -1.36 -20.44 38.31
N ALA A 861 -0.10 -20.06 38.13
CA ALA A 861 1.05 -20.64 38.81
C ALA A 861 1.00 -20.36 40.34
N GLY A 862 0.63 -19.13 40.72
CA GLY A 862 0.44 -18.76 42.14
C GLY A 862 -0.68 -19.51 42.86
N MET A 863 -1.71 -19.97 42.16
CA MET A 863 -2.83 -20.78 42.74
C MET A 863 -2.54 -22.29 42.79
N MET A 864 -1.44 -22.78 42.22
CA MET A 864 -1.10 -24.21 42.25
C MET A 864 -0.88 -24.70 43.68
N ASN A 865 -1.29 -25.96 43.97
CA ASN A 865 -1.10 -26.60 45.28
C ASN A 865 0.41 -26.85 45.51
N PRO A 866 1.03 -26.29 46.58
CA PRO A 866 2.45 -26.43 46.89
C PRO A 866 2.91 -27.87 47.08
N VAL A 867 2.04 -28.74 47.59
CA VAL A 867 2.33 -30.18 47.81
C VAL A 867 2.53 -30.90 46.46
N LYS A 868 1.67 -30.61 45.46
CA LYS A 868 1.85 -31.16 44.12
C LYS A 868 3.11 -30.60 43.41
N SER A 869 3.47 -29.34 43.69
CA SER A 869 4.65 -28.69 43.11
C SER A 869 5.97 -29.25 43.65
N LEU A 870 5.98 -29.79 44.88
CA LEU A 870 7.18 -30.38 45.49
C LEU A 870 7.30 -31.90 45.22
N ARG A 871 6.17 -32.60 44.90
CA ARG A 871 6.13 -34.04 44.59
C ARG A 871 6.37 -34.41 43.12
N SER A 872 6.44 -33.41 42.21
CA SER A 872 6.71 -33.68 40.81
C SER A 872 8.21 -34.02 40.61
N GLU A 873 8.53 -35.31 40.61
CA GLU A 873 9.78 -35.82 40.01
C GLU A 873 9.67 -36.04 38.52
#